data_ae2d1798ce8323c511630efcee148d79
#
_entry.id   ae2d1798ce8323c511630efcee148d79
#
_cell.length_a   1.000
_cell.length_b   1.000
_cell.length_c   1.000
_cell.angle_alpha   90.00
_cell.angle_beta   90.00
_cell.angle_gamma   90.00
#
_symmetry.space_group_name_H-M   'P 1'
#
loop_
_entity.id
_entity.type
_entity.pdbx_description
1 polymer ?
#
loop_
_entity_poly.entity_id
_entity_poly.type
_entity_poly.pdbx_seq_one_letter_code
_entity_poly.pdbx_strand_id
1 'polypeptide(L)'
;MDRLVSPSFSPATLATAFAVTPHLSHDRAVSHILTDSRSLLMPEETLFFAIRTESGDGHRYIESLYERGVRSFVVEQLSSETEAKYSGCNWYVVTSSITALQALARTHRERFPQLHTIGITGSNGKTVVKELLYQLLSPCFHTMRSPRSYNSQIGVPLSVLSITATDEVALIEAGISRPGEMAALEEVIAPQLGVFTSLGSAHQEGFGSLEEKLEEKLRLFERSSSLFYSLDTPLVAEAMRERFPTKSHYTWSHKDPAATVYVRTTETTSTTTALVCMVAGEEYPLTVPFTDAAYLEDIACCLTLVAALAPQLLTVPEAWRALTSISMRLEVKDGLQGNTLIDDAYSCDLQSLSIALDFLRRRASATGARPVLLLSDIEGSGRSDADLYTEVASLIQSYGVDEVFAVGEHLMASAGLFDTEHTHFFATTSELLASPLLSRLHDSCILIKGARRFALDQVYRRLSSREHQTVLDIDLSAVVHNLNHYRSLLPPEHPLICMIKADGYGTGAFELARTLQEHRVDYLAVAVADEGRELRDKGIRTHIMIMNPELSVADTLFSHRLEPEVYSMELLEGLCERARIAGITAFPIHLKVDSGMHRLGFAPADLPAVGAYLREHPELRVSSVFSHLAAADEPDKRDFTERQAKTFIAATEALTAALGYQPKRHLLNTAGIERFPEYALDMARLGIGLYGVSATGRPGVEPIARLTTVLLQIRELPAGEAIGYGCRGITSRPSRIAVIPIGYADGFSRRLSRGAYSVLLHGRLCPTIGNVCMDACMIDITDVPEARVGDEVLIFGGEERPITVLAEACDTIPYEILTTLSTRIQRRYWRE
;
A
#
# COMPACT_ATOMS: atom_id res chain seq x y z
N MET A 1 -14.82 24.10 -0.36
CA MET A 1 -14.10 22.81 -0.40
C MET A 1 -14.57 22.03 0.79
N ASP A 2 -15.46 21.08 0.52
CA ASP A 2 -16.10 20.28 1.55
C ASP A 2 -15.11 19.32 2.16
N ARG A 3 -15.13 19.21 3.47
CA ARG A 3 -14.23 18.37 4.28
C ARG A 3 -14.42 16.90 3.88
N LEU A 4 -13.33 16.18 3.70
CA LEU A 4 -13.29 14.73 3.74
C LEU A 4 -13.66 14.29 5.18
N VAL A 5 -14.94 14.11 5.43
CA VAL A 5 -15.47 13.71 6.74
C VAL A 5 -15.43 12.19 6.79
N SER A 6 -14.61 11.59 7.66
CA SER A 6 -14.77 10.18 8.02
C SER A 6 -16.21 9.96 8.52
N PRO A 7 -16.86 8.83 8.19
CA PRO A 7 -18.25 8.63 8.58
C PRO A 7 -18.37 8.63 10.09
N SER A 8 -19.01 9.67 10.64
CA SER A 8 -19.34 9.71 12.06
C SER A 8 -20.76 9.21 12.29
N PHE A 9 -20.94 8.30 13.22
CA PHE A 9 -22.22 7.67 13.54
C PHE A 9 -22.59 7.96 14.99
N SER A 10 -23.69 8.70 15.19
CA SER A 10 -24.28 8.88 16.52
C SER A 10 -24.87 7.57 17.05
N PRO A 11 -25.00 7.40 18.37
CA PRO A 11 -25.70 6.24 18.95
C PRO A 11 -27.11 6.04 18.39
N ALA A 12 -27.84 7.12 18.10
CA ALA A 12 -29.16 7.05 17.48
C ALA A 12 -29.10 6.51 16.04
N THR A 13 -28.11 6.92 15.26
CA THR A 13 -27.90 6.41 13.90
C THR A 13 -27.59 4.93 13.91
N LEU A 14 -26.72 4.48 14.83
CA LEU A 14 -26.37 3.06 15.01
C LEU A 14 -27.58 2.23 15.44
N ALA A 15 -28.34 2.70 16.42
CA ALA A 15 -29.56 2.03 16.88
C ALA A 15 -30.58 1.85 15.73
N THR A 16 -30.73 2.86 14.90
CA THR A 16 -31.61 2.81 13.71
C THR A 16 -31.10 1.85 12.68
N ALA A 17 -29.80 1.91 12.35
CA ALA A 17 -29.17 1.03 11.35
C ALA A 17 -29.25 -0.44 11.76
N PHE A 18 -29.07 -0.75 13.04
CA PHE A 18 -29.13 -2.12 13.57
C PHE A 18 -30.55 -2.58 13.92
N ALA A 19 -31.52 -1.69 13.92
CA ALA A 19 -32.90 -1.93 14.37
C ALA A 19 -32.95 -2.51 15.79
N VAL A 20 -32.16 -2.00 16.73
CA VAL A 20 -32.07 -2.44 18.12
C VAL A 20 -32.25 -1.29 19.11
N THR A 21 -32.67 -1.63 20.34
CA THR A 21 -32.58 -0.68 21.47
C THR A 21 -31.25 -0.90 22.17
N PRO A 22 -30.29 0.05 22.07
CA PRO A 22 -28.98 -0.14 22.67
C PRO A 22 -28.98 0.12 24.18
N HIS A 23 -28.04 -0.48 24.89
CA HIS A 23 -27.71 -0.12 26.27
C HIS A 23 -26.65 0.98 26.23
N LEU A 24 -27.07 2.24 26.43
CA LEU A 24 -26.20 3.39 26.31
C LEU A 24 -25.70 3.89 27.65
N SER A 25 -24.41 4.12 27.75
CA SER A 25 -23.74 4.76 28.89
C SER A 25 -23.22 6.16 28.54
N HIS A 26 -23.08 6.48 27.26
CA HIS A 26 -22.62 7.78 26.77
C HIS A 26 -23.20 8.09 25.38
N ASP A 27 -23.19 9.38 25.00
CA ASP A 27 -23.72 9.87 23.71
C ASP A 27 -22.59 10.26 22.74
N ARG A 28 -21.43 9.61 22.80
CA ARG A 28 -20.34 9.85 21.86
C ARG A 28 -20.64 9.20 20.52
N ALA A 29 -20.42 9.95 19.46
CA ALA A 29 -20.41 9.41 18.12
C ALA A 29 -19.13 8.57 17.90
N VAL A 30 -19.23 7.56 17.04
CA VAL A 30 -18.09 6.73 16.61
C VAL A 30 -17.71 7.07 15.18
N SER A 31 -16.41 7.15 14.91
CA SER A 31 -15.86 7.46 13.58
C SER A 31 -15.02 6.28 13.02
N HIS A 32 -14.70 5.31 13.86
CA HIS A 32 -13.85 4.18 13.49
C HIS A 32 -14.58 2.84 13.68
N ILE A 33 -14.66 2.06 12.62
CA ILE A 33 -15.28 0.74 12.63
C ILE A 33 -14.19 -0.32 12.70
N LEU A 34 -14.20 -1.14 13.74
CA LEU A 34 -13.19 -2.14 14.03
C LEU A 34 -13.76 -3.56 14.00
N THR A 35 -13.14 -4.43 13.22
CA THR A 35 -13.45 -5.86 13.15
C THR A 35 -12.25 -6.74 13.54
N ASP A 36 -11.05 -6.16 13.60
CA ASP A 36 -9.82 -6.84 14.04
C ASP A 36 -9.17 -6.05 15.18
N SER A 37 -9.08 -6.66 16.36
CA SER A 37 -8.56 -6.03 17.58
C SER A 37 -7.11 -5.53 17.47
N ARG A 38 -6.33 -6.06 16.53
CA ARG A 38 -4.95 -5.65 16.26
C ARG A 38 -4.88 -4.26 15.63
N SER A 39 -5.91 -3.88 14.87
CA SER A 39 -5.97 -2.61 14.12
C SER A 39 -6.61 -1.47 14.91
N LEU A 40 -6.64 -1.52 16.26
CA LEU A 40 -7.23 -0.47 17.09
C LEU A 40 -6.40 0.81 17.04
N LEU A 41 -7.02 1.93 16.63
CA LEU A 41 -6.36 3.23 16.43
C LEU A 41 -6.88 4.32 17.36
N MET A 42 -8.22 4.47 17.44
CA MET A 42 -8.90 5.54 18.19
C MET A 42 -9.89 4.91 19.18
N PRO A 43 -9.41 4.48 20.36
CA PRO A 43 -10.22 3.66 21.25
C PRO A 43 -11.58 4.26 21.62
N GLU A 44 -11.63 5.57 21.95
CA GLU A 44 -12.85 6.24 22.41
C GLU A 44 -13.89 6.45 21.31
N GLU A 45 -13.46 6.50 20.04
CA GLU A 45 -14.30 6.69 18.85
C GLU A 45 -14.53 5.40 18.07
N THR A 46 -14.05 4.27 18.59
CA THR A 46 -14.16 2.98 17.94
C THR A 46 -15.46 2.27 18.30
N LEU A 47 -16.14 1.75 17.26
CA LEU A 47 -17.17 0.74 17.38
C LEU A 47 -16.61 -0.60 16.99
N PHE A 48 -16.45 -1.50 17.95
CA PHE A 48 -15.95 -2.85 17.70
C PHE A 48 -17.08 -3.82 17.39
N PHE A 49 -16.99 -4.51 16.27
CA PHE A 49 -17.87 -5.62 15.91
C PHE A 49 -17.27 -6.94 16.37
N ALA A 50 -17.86 -7.57 17.37
CA ALA A 50 -17.46 -8.89 17.86
C ALA A 50 -17.98 -9.99 16.92
N ILE A 51 -17.31 -10.16 15.77
CA ILE A 51 -17.73 -11.06 14.70
C ILE A 51 -17.45 -12.52 15.09
N ARG A 52 -18.44 -13.40 14.88
CA ARG A 52 -18.29 -14.83 14.94
C ARG A 52 -18.09 -15.43 13.57
N THR A 53 -17.08 -16.30 13.43
CA THR A 53 -16.80 -17.08 12.24
C THR A 53 -16.63 -18.56 12.63
N GLU A 54 -16.58 -19.47 11.66
CA GLU A 54 -16.28 -20.88 11.91
C GLU A 54 -14.91 -21.08 12.59
N SER A 55 -13.96 -20.19 12.34
CA SER A 55 -12.58 -20.25 12.85
C SER A 55 -12.30 -19.40 14.08
N GLY A 56 -13.24 -18.54 14.52
CA GLY A 56 -13.00 -17.65 15.66
C GLY A 56 -14.21 -16.88 16.19
N ASP A 57 -14.09 -16.42 17.43
CA ASP A 57 -15.11 -15.59 18.11
C ASP A 57 -14.49 -14.28 18.60
N GLY A 58 -14.96 -13.18 18.01
CA GLY A 58 -14.52 -11.82 18.33
C GLY A 58 -14.81 -11.38 19.75
N HIS A 59 -15.81 -12.00 20.42
CA HIS A 59 -16.18 -11.65 21.80
C HIS A 59 -15.02 -11.83 22.78
N ARG A 60 -14.10 -12.73 22.54
CA ARG A 60 -12.88 -12.95 23.37
C ARG A 60 -11.96 -11.74 23.47
N TYR A 61 -12.08 -10.77 22.56
CA TYR A 61 -11.23 -9.58 22.53
C TYR A 61 -11.83 -8.38 23.27
N ILE A 62 -13.06 -8.47 23.77
CA ILE A 62 -13.78 -7.37 24.43
C ILE A 62 -12.98 -6.86 25.64
N GLU A 63 -12.46 -7.75 26.49
CA GLU A 63 -11.68 -7.39 27.69
C GLU A 63 -10.46 -6.55 27.32
N SER A 64 -9.62 -7.06 26.44
CA SER A 64 -8.41 -6.37 25.99
C SER A 64 -8.72 -5.02 25.31
N LEU A 65 -9.80 -4.92 24.53
CA LEU A 65 -10.22 -3.67 23.89
C LEU A 65 -10.78 -2.67 24.90
N TYR A 66 -11.52 -3.14 25.91
CA TYR A 66 -12.00 -2.30 27.01
C TYR A 66 -10.84 -1.70 27.81
N GLU A 67 -9.83 -2.50 28.15
CA GLU A 67 -8.60 -2.06 28.84
C GLU A 67 -7.85 -1.00 28.01
N ARG A 68 -7.87 -1.15 26.68
CA ARG A 68 -7.28 -0.21 25.73
C ARG A 68 -8.15 1.03 25.45
N GLY A 69 -9.33 1.17 26.10
CA GLY A 69 -10.16 2.37 26.06
C GLY A 69 -11.36 2.32 25.11
N VAL A 70 -11.65 1.21 24.41
CA VAL A 70 -12.88 1.07 23.61
C VAL A 70 -14.10 1.06 24.50
N ARG A 71 -15.17 1.79 24.10
CA ARG A 71 -16.41 1.96 24.88
C ARG A 71 -17.69 1.70 24.08
N SER A 72 -17.59 1.25 22.83
CA SER A 72 -18.75 0.92 22.00
C SER A 72 -18.57 -0.43 21.34
N PHE A 73 -19.51 -1.35 21.54
CA PHE A 73 -19.44 -2.75 21.12
C PHE A 73 -20.71 -3.22 20.46
N VAL A 74 -20.59 -3.90 19.31
CA VAL A 74 -21.64 -4.69 18.66
C VAL A 74 -21.42 -6.15 19.00
N VAL A 75 -22.35 -6.78 19.67
CA VAL A 75 -22.25 -8.14 20.20
C VAL A 75 -23.49 -8.97 19.87
N GLU A 76 -23.34 -10.28 19.75
CA GLU A 76 -24.46 -11.20 19.52
C GLU A 76 -25.06 -11.71 20.84
N GLN A 77 -24.33 -11.61 21.93
CA GLN A 77 -24.77 -11.99 23.26
C GLN A 77 -24.20 -11.03 24.31
N LEU A 78 -25.01 -10.59 25.26
CA LEU A 78 -24.60 -9.76 26.38
C LEU A 78 -25.18 -10.37 27.67
N SER A 79 -24.31 -10.82 28.59
CA SER A 79 -24.74 -11.23 29.93
C SER A 79 -24.74 -10.04 30.88
N SER A 80 -25.60 -10.09 31.91
CA SER A 80 -25.63 -9.05 32.97
C SER A 80 -24.29 -8.95 33.70
N GLU A 81 -23.52 -10.04 33.78
CA GLU A 81 -22.18 -10.07 34.38
C GLU A 81 -21.18 -9.31 33.47
N THR A 82 -21.22 -9.52 32.16
CA THR A 82 -20.37 -8.79 31.19
C THR A 82 -20.67 -7.31 31.19
N GLU A 83 -21.97 -6.94 31.20
CA GLU A 83 -22.40 -5.54 31.24
C GLU A 83 -21.95 -4.85 32.53
N ALA A 84 -22.05 -5.51 33.68
CA ALA A 84 -21.60 -4.99 34.96
C ALA A 84 -20.06 -4.90 35.06
N LYS A 85 -19.33 -5.87 34.47
CA LYS A 85 -17.84 -5.90 34.44
C LYS A 85 -17.27 -4.76 33.63
N TYR A 86 -17.86 -4.42 32.50
CA TYR A 86 -17.36 -3.40 31.56
C TYR A 86 -18.26 -2.15 31.61
N SER A 87 -18.25 -1.46 32.76
CA SER A 87 -19.09 -0.27 32.98
C SER A 87 -18.72 0.89 32.04
N GLY A 88 -19.70 1.73 31.72
CA GLY A 88 -19.49 2.90 30.87
C GLY A 88 -19.41 2.61 29.38
N CYS A 89 -19.79 1.41 28.95
CA CYS A 89 -19.83 1.04 27.54
C CYS A 89 -21.21 1.17 26.93
N ASN A 90 -21.25 1.46 25.62
CA ASN A 90 -22.44 1.30 24.81
C ASN A 90 -22.46 -0.10 24.19
N TRP A 91 -23.59 -0.80 24.36
CA TRP A 91 -23.78 -2.15 23.83
C TRP A 91 -24.90 -2.18 22.83
N TYR A 92 -24.60 -2.68 21.63
CA TYR A 92 -25.57 -2.96 20.56
C TYR A 92 -25.69 -4.47 20.43
N VAL A 93 -26.76 -5.04 21.00
CA VAL A 93 -27.01 -6.49 20.97
C VAL A 93 -27.78 -6.80 19.70
N VAL A 94 -27.18 -7.58 18.81
CA VAL A 94 -27.68 -7.90 17.46
C VAL A 94 -27.80 -9.41 17.28
N THR A 95 -28.62 -9.85 16.31
CA THR A 95 -28.71 -11.29 15.97
C THR A 95 -27.48 -11.81 15.22
N SER A 96 -26.83 -10.95 14.45
CA SER A 96 -25.60 -11.23 13.71
C SER A 96 -24.77 -9.96 13.54
N SER A 97 -23.53 -10.01 14.00
CA SER A 97 -22.58 -8.88 13.88
C SER A 97 -22.25 -8.57 12.41
N ILE A 98 -22.21 -9.59 11.53
CA ILE A 98 -21.99 -9.41 10.10
C ILE A 98 -23.17 -8.67 9.46
N THR A 99 -24.41 -9.10 9.74
CA THR A 99 -25.62 -8.44 9.22
C THR A 99 -25.74 -6.99 9.72
N ALA A 100 -25.36 -6.73 10.96
CA ALA A 100 -25.31 -5.37 11.50
C ALA A 100 -24.29 -4.50 10.77
N LEU A 101 -23.09 -5.02 10.48
CA LEU A 101 -22.06 -4.32 9.71
C LEU A 101 -22.55 -4.01 8.28
N GLN A 102 -23.21 -4.95 7.63
CA GLN A 102 -23.82 -4.77 6.32
C GLN A 102 -24.94 -3.69 6.34
N ALA A 103 -25.79 -3.71 7.36
CA ALA A 103 -26.84 -2.71 7.53
C ALA A 103 -26.27 -1.29 7.74
N LEU A 104 -25.20 -1.16 8.53
CA LEU A 104 -24.51 0.12 8.71
C LEU A 104 -23.91 0.62 7.40
N ALA A 105 -23.25 -0.25 6.64
CA ALA A 105 -22.67 0.09 5.34
C ALA A 105 -23.74 0.54 4.33
N ARG A 106 -24.90 -0.15 4.27
CA ARG A 106 -26.03 0.25 3.45
C ARG A 106 -26.54 1.64 3.84
N THR A 107 -26.78 1.88 5.14
CA THR A 107 -27.22 3.18 5.65
C THR A 107 -26.21 4.28 5.32
N HIS A 108 -24.92 3.98 5.35
CA HIS A 108 -23.87 4.93 4.98
C HIS A 108 -23.91 5.25 3.48
N ARG A 109 -23.96 4.23 2.59
CA ARG A 109 -24.04 4.44 1.14
C ARG A 109 -25.25 5.26 0.72
N GLU A 110 -26.43 5.05 1.33
CA GLU A 110 -27.67 5.77 1.04
C GLU A 110 -27.55 7.29 1.25
N ARG A 111 -26.52 7.76 1.96
CA ARG A 111 -26.22 9.20 2.11
C ARG A 111 -25.65 9.83 0.83
N PHE A 112 -25.23 9.03 -0.17
CA PHE A 112 -24.58 9.47 -1.39
C PHE A 112 -25.36 9.06 -2.66
N PRO A 113 -26.54 9.61 -2.92
CA PRO A 113 -27.40 9.19 -4.03
C PRO A 113 -26.84 9.53 -5.42
N GLN A 114 -25.86 10.42 -5.51
CA GLN A 114 -25.21 10.84 -6.76
C GLN A 114 -23.97 9.99 -7.11
N LEU A 115 -23.56 9.09 -6.22
CA LEU A 115 -22.38 8.24 -6.42
C LEU A 115 -22.64 7.18 -7.50
N HIS A 116 -21.79 7.10 -8.50
CA HIS A 116 -21.80 6.01 -9.48
C HIS A 116 -21.16 4.76 -8.90
N THR A 117 -21.97 3.82 -8.44
CA THR A 117 -21.49 2.57 -7.86
C THR A 117 -21.32 1.51 -8.94
N ILE A 118 -20.11 0.99 -9.08
CA ILE A 118 -19.73 -0.08 -10.02
C ILE A 118 -19.46 -1.36 -9.22
N GLY A 119 -20.31 -2.36 -9.39
CA GLY A 119 -20.15 -3.67 -8.78
C GLY A 119 -19.41 -4.62 -9.71
N ILE A 120 -18.26 -5.15 -9.29
CA ILE A 120 -17.40 -6.00 -10.10
C ILE A 120 -17.42 -7.42 -9.51
N THR A 121 -17.89 -8.40 -10.28
CA THR A 121 -17.84 -9.81 -9.91
C THR A 121 -17.33 -10.68 -11.07
N GLY A 122 -17.07 -11.94 -10.78
CA GLY A 122 -16.53 -12.93 -11.70
C GLY A 122 -15.70 -13.97 -10.95
N SER A 123 -15.13 -14.92 -11.63
CA SER A 123 -14.19 -15.88 -11.05
C SER A 123 -12.80 -15.29 -10.93
N ASN A 124 -12.24 -14.81 -12.03
CA ASN A 124 -10.91 -14.18 -12.13
C ASN A 124 -11.01 -12.76 -12.69
N GLY A 125 -9.93 -11.96 -12.62
CA GLY A 125 -9.84 -10.62 -13.19
C GLY A 125 -10.45 -9.50 -12.33
N LYS A 126 -11.29 -9.77 -11.34
CA LYS A 126 -11.99 -8.76 -10.53
C LYS A 126 -11.07 -7.65 -9.99
N THR A 127 -10.02 -8.06 -9.30
CA THR A 127 -9.05 -7.13 -8.70
C THR A 127 -8.27 -6.39 -9.77
N VAL A 128 -7.89 -7.08 -10.86
CA VAL A 128 -7.18 -6.47 -12.00
C VAL A 128 -8.03 -5.41 -12.66
N VAL A 129 -9.27 -5.73 -13.04
CA VAL A 129 -10.20 -4.78 -13.65
C VAL A 129 -10.46 -3.59 -12.73
N LYS A 130 -10.68 -3.81 -11.43
CA LYS A 130 -10.85 -2.74 -10.43
C LYS A 130 -9.67 -1.78 -10.38
N GLU A 131 -8.45 -2.30 -10.33
CA GLU A 131 -7.24 -1.49 -10.23
C GLU A 131 -6.91 -0.76 -11.54
N LEU A 132 -7.09 -1.42 -12.72
CA LEU A 132 -6.93 -0.78 -14.01
C LEU A 132 -7.96 0.34 -14.23
N LEU A 133 -9.23 0.09 -13.89
CA LEU A 133 -10.27 1.12 -13.93
C LEU A 133 -9.97 2.29 -12.99
N TYR A 134 -9.43 2.01 -11.80
CA TYR A 134 -9.00 3.07 -10.90
C TYR A 134 -7.91 3.94 -11.53
N GLN A 135 -6.89 3.34 -12.17
CA GLN A 135 -5.85 4.08 -12.88
C GLN A 135 -6.43 4.93 -14.02
N LEU A 136 -7.38 4.40 -14.79
CA LEU A 136 -7.99 5.09 -15.92
C LEU A 136 -8.98 6.18 -15.51
N LEU A 137 -9.84 5.92 -14.52
CA LEU A 137 -10.94 6.83 -14.17
C LEU A 137 -10.55 7.92 -13.16
N SER A 138 -9.58 7.67 -12.26
CA SER A 138 -9.15 8.66 -11.27
C SER A 138 -8.66 10.00 -11.84
N PRO A 139 -8.13 10.11 -13.08
CA PRO A 139 -7.88 11.38 -13.74
C PRO A 139 -9.12 12.24 -14.02
N CYS A 140 -10.26 11.58 -14.21
CA CYS A 140 -11.50 12.22 -14.64
C CYS A 140 -12.49 12.41 -13.50
N PHE A 141 -12.47 11.52 -12.50
CA PHE A 141 -13.45 11.46 -11.40
C PHE A 141 -12.75 11.28 -10.05
N HIS A 142 -13.33 11.80 -8.99
CA HIS A 142 -12.98 11.38 -7.64
C HIS A 142 -13.42 9.93 -7.44
N THR A 143 -12.49 9.01 -7.59
CA THR A 143 -12.78 7.57 -7.63
C THR A 143 -12.33 6.88 -6.35
N MET A 144 -13.25 6.23 -5.67
CA MET A 144 -13.00 5.32 -4.56
C MET A 144 -12.94 3.88 -5.09
N ARG A 145 -12.13 3.02 -4.49
CA ARG A 145 -12.10 1.57 -4.76
C ARG A 145 -12.00 0.74 -3.49
N SER A 146 -12.49 -0.51 -3.56
CA SER A 146 -12.24 -1.49 -2.48
C SER A 146 -10.74 -1.64 -2.21
N PRO A 147 -10.27 -1.50 -0.95
CA PRO A 147 -8.89 -1.76 -0.60
C PRO A 147 -8.52 -3.23 -0.86
N ARG A 148 -7.35 -3.50 -1.44
CA ARG A 148 -6.88 -4.88 -1.69
C ARG A 148 -7.98 -5.76 -2.34
N SER A 149 -8.19 -6.98 -1.83
CA SER A 149 -9.28 -7.89 -2.24
C SER A 149 -10.40 -7.94 -1.19
N TYR A 150 -10.84 -6.77 -0.67
CA TYR A 150 -11.97 -6.67 0.26
C TYR A 150 -13.29 -6.94 -0.47
N ASN A 151 -13.52 -8.21 -0.81
CA ASN A 151 -14.65 -8.68 -1.61
C ASN A 151 -15.62 -9.60 -0.86
N SER A 152 -15.36 -9.88 0.43
CA SER A 152 -16.13 -10.80 1.28
C SER A 152 -17.30 -10.11 2.00
N GLN A 153 -18.10 -10.90 2.77
CA GLN A 153 -19.21 -10.43 3.60
C GLN A 153 -18.81 -9.39 4.66
N ILE A 154 -17.52 -9.28 4.99
CA ILE A 154 -16.95 -8.28 5.91
C ILE A 154 -16.22 -7.19 5.12
N GLY A 155 -15.45 -7.57 4.11
CA GLY A 155 -14.61 -6.64 3.34
C GLY A 155 -15.41 -5.63 2.52
N VAL A 156 -16.51 -6.06 1.89
CA VAL A 156 -17.40 -5.18 1.12
C VAL A 156 -18.03 -4.10 1.99
N PRO A 157 -18.66 -4.41 3.15
CA PRO A 157 -19.15 -3.38 4.04
C PRO A 157 -18.09 -2.37 4.49
N LEU A 158 -16.89 -2.83 4.84
CA LEU A 158 -15.78 -1.95 5.21
C LEU A 158 -15.35 -1.03 4.06
N SER A 159 -15.36 -1.56 2.82
CA SER A 159 -15.10 -0.77 1.62
C SER A 159 -16.17 0.32 1.41
N VAL A 160 -17.45 -0.03 1.55
CA VAL A 160 -18.56 0.91 1.41
C VAL A 160 -18.52 1.98 2.50
N LEU A 161 -18.19 1.63 3.76
CA LEU A 161 -18.02 2.58 4.86
C LEU A 161 -16.87 3.58 4.64
N SER A 162 -15.97 3.34 3.70
CA SER A 162 -14.93 4.29 3.34
C SER A 162 -15.32 5.33 2.28
N ILE A 163 -16.54 5.27 1.74
CA ILE A 163 -17.08 6.26 0.79
C ILE A 163 -17.25 7.61 1.48
N THR A 164 -16.90 8.68 0.78
CA THR A 164 -17.01 10.06 1.24
C THR A 164 -17.88 10.92 0.32
N ALA A 165 -18.25 12.11 0.76
CA ALA A 165 -19.06 13.04 -0.02
C ALA A 165 -18.37 13.57 -1.28
N THR A 166 -17.07 13.43 -1.40
CA THR A 166 -16.31 13.86 -2.57
C THR A 166 -16.17 12.78 -3.63
N ASP A 167 -16.49 11.52 -3.30
CA ASP A 167 -16.39 10.43 -4.26
C ASP A 167 -17.52 10.51 -5.29
N GLU A 168 -17.18 10.44 -6.59
CA GLU A 168 -18.09 10.45 -7.73
C GLU A 168 -18.30 9.03 -8.29
N VAL A 169 -17.25 8.18 -8.19
CA VAL A 169 -17.27 6.78 -8.65
C VAL A 169 -16.77 5.87 -7.53
N ALA A 170 -17.47 4.77 -7.28
CA ALA A 170 -17.05 3.73 -6.37
C ALA A 170 -16.89 2.37 -7.09
N LEU A 171 -15.67 1.84 -7.10
CA LEU A 171 -15.33 0.53 -7.67
C LEU A 171 -15.33 -0.51 -6.55
N ILE A 172 -16.37 -1.34 -6.48
CA ILE A 172 -16.55 -2.32 -5.41
C ILE A 172 -16.45 -3.74 -5.97
N GLU A 173 -15.47 -4.49 -5.49
CA GLU A 173 -15.29 -5.90 -5.83
C GLU A 173 -16.19 -6.77 -4.95
N ALA A 174 -16.98 -7.70 -5.55
CA ALA A 174 -17.85 -8.64 -4.85
C ALA A 174 -17.44 -10.10 -5.15
N GLY A 175 -17.09 -10.83 -4.10
CA GLY A 175 -16.73 -12.25 -4.11
C GLY A 175 -17.65 -13.07 -3.22
N ILE A 176 -17.93 -14.30 -3.62
CA ILE A 176 -18.75 -15.25 -2.88
C ILE A 176 -18.10 -16.62 -2.80
N SER A 177 -18.37 -17.32 -1.73
CA SER A 177 -17.93 -18.70 -1.48
C SER A 177 -19.10 -19.67 -1.36
N ARG A 178 -20.32 -19.18 -1.06
CA ARG A 178 -21.52 -19.99 -0.79
C ARG A 178 -22.77 -19.37 -1.43
N PRO A 179 -23.80 -20.18 -1.75
CA PRO A 179 -25.10 -19.65 -2.17
C PRO A 179 -25.74 -18.72 -1.12
N GLY A 180 -26.44 -17.69 -1.59
CA GLY A 180 -27.12 -16.69 -0.75
C GLY A 180 -26.24 -15.48 -0.33
N GLU A 181 -24.91 -15.57 -0.48
CA GLU A 181 -24.00 -14.49 -0.08
C GLU A 181 -24.10 -13.26 -0.99
N MET A 182 -24.35 -13.45 -2.29
CA MET A 182 -24.36 -12.33 -3.24
C MET A 182 -25.54 -11.40 -3.05
N ALA A 183 -26.68 -11.91 -2.60
CA ALA A 183 -27.86 -11.06 -2.33
C ALA A 183 -27.58 -10.04 -1.20
N ALA A 184 -26.88 -10.47 -0.14
CA ALA A 184 -26.47 -9.57 0.94
C ALA A 184 -25.47 -8.51 0.47
N LEU A 185 -24.51 -8.89 -0.39
CA LEU A 185 -23.56 -7.94 -0.99
C LEU A 185 -24.23 -6.97 -1.95
N GLU A 186 -25.22 -7.44 -2.72
CA GLU A 186 -26.02 -6.60 -3.62
C GLU A 186 -26.74 -5.50 -2.85
N GLU A 187 -27.37 -5.83 -1.72
CA GLU A 187 -28.04 -4.82 -0.86
C GLU A 187 -27.07 -3.77 -0.32
N VAL A 188 -25.85 -4.17 0.03
CA VAL A 188 -24.80 -3.28 0.53
C VAL A 188 -24.28 -2.37 -0.58
N ILE A 189 -23.95 -2.92 -1.74
CA ILE A 189 -23.32 -2.20 -2.86
C ILE A 189 -24.39 -1.42 -3.65
N ALA A 190 -25.53 -2.05 -3.96
CA ALA A 190 -26.57 -1.58 -4.88
C ALA A 190 -25.99 -0.96 -6.16
N PRO A 191 -25.25 -1.74 -6.96
CA PRO A 191 -24.49 -1.19 -8.08
C PRO A 191 -25.42 -0.66 -9.18
N GLN A 192 -25.14 0.54 -9.67
CA GLN A 192 -25.80 1.10 -10.86
C GLN A 192 -25.26 0.46 -12.13
N LEU A 193 -23.97 0.14 -12.13
CA LEU A 193 -23.23 -0.50 -13.22
C LEU A 193 -22.69 -1.85 -12.76
N GLY A 194 -23.05 -2.92 -13.44
CA GLY A 194 -22.65 -4.28 -13.11
C GLY A 194 -21.59 -4.82 -14.08
N VAL A 195 -20.46 -5.26 -13.58
CA VAL A 195 -19.35 -5.79 -14.38
C VAL A 195 -19.12 -7.26 -14.07
N PHE A 196 -19.19 -8.10 -15.08
CA PHE A 196 -18.87 -9.52 -14.98
C PHE A 196 -17.57 -9.81 -15.74
N THR A 197 -16.48 -10.10 -15.01
CA THR A 197 -15.15 -10.25 -15.62
C THR A 197 -14.99 -11.57 -16.36
N SER A 198 -15.09 -12.68 -15.63
CA SER A 198 -14.93 -14.03 -16.21
C SER A 198 -15.69 -15.07 -15.40
N LEU A 199 -15.98 -16.23 -16.02
CA LEU A 199 -16.56 -17.40 -15.37
C LEU A 199 -15.55 -18.54 -15.39
N GLY A 200 -15.26 -19.13 -14.22
CA GLY A 200 -14.32 -20.25 -14.09
C GLY A 200 -14.54 -21.03 -12.80
N SER A 201 -13.74 -22.08 -12.58
CA SER A 201 -13.88 -23.06 -11.49
C SER A 201 -13.42 -22.57 -10.11
N ALA A 202 -12.88 -21.37 -9.96
CA ALA A 202 -12.44 -20.85 -8.66
C ALA A 202 -13.59 -20.82 -7.63
N HIS A 203 -13.36 -21.33 -6.41
CA HIS A 203 -14.37 -21.44 -5.33
C HIS A 203 -15.61 -22.29 -5.69
N GLN A 204 -15.41 -23.41 -6.37
CA GLN A 204 -16.52 -24.30 -6.77
C GLN A 204 -17.02 -25.20 -5.62
N GLU A 205 -16.28 -25.33 -4.53
CA GLU A 205 -16.65 -26.17 -3.37
C GLU A 205 -18.02 -25.83 -2.77
N GLY A 206 -18.44 -24.58 -2.83
CA GLY A 206 -19.72 -24.11 -2.32
C GLY A 206 -20.89 -24.26 -3.27
N PHE A 207 -20.71 -24.72 -4.52
CA PHE A 207 -21.72 -24.73 -5.58
C PHE A 207 -21.80 -26.10 -6.28
N GLY A 208 -23.02 -26.54 -6.54
CA GLY A 208 -23.28 -27.85 -7.19
C GLY A 208 -22.95 -27.87 -8.69
N SER A 209 -22.96 -26.69 -9.35
CA SER A 209 -22.62 -26.55 -10.78
C SER A 209 -22.09 -25.18 -11.13
N LEU A 210 -21.55 -25.03 -12.34
CA LEU A 210 -21.08 -23.75 -12.87
C LEU A 210 -22.26 -22.78 -13.14
N GLU A 211 -23.38 -23.31 -13.55
CA GLU A 211 -24.63 -22.57 -13.77
C GLU A 211 -25.19 -22.00 -12.45
N GLU A 212 -25.22 -22.82 -11.39
CA GLU A 212 -25.65 -22.37 -10.06
C GLU A 212 -24.77 -21.22 -9.56
N LYS A 213 -23.47 -21.35 -9.75
CA LYS A 213 -22.50 -20.29 -9.39
C LYS A 213 -22.69 -19.04 -10.22
N LEU A 214 -22.95 -19.16 -11.52
CA LEU A 214 -23.27 -18.02 -12.40
C LEU A 214 -24.55 -17.34 -11.93
N GLU A 215 -25.62 -18.05 -11.71
CA GLU A 215 -26.90 -17.55 -11.22
C GLU A 215 -26.75 -16.79 -9.90
N GLU A 216 -25.96 -17.31 -8.96
CA GLU A 216 -25.69 -16.62 -7.71
C GLU A 216 -24.92 -15.31 -7.93
N LYS A 217 -23.87 -15.32 -8.80
CA LYS A 217 -23.11 -14.09 -9.11
C LYS A 217 -23.95 -13.02 -9.81
N LEU A 218 -24.89 -13.43 -10.68
CA LEU A 218 -25.79 -12.52 -11.38
C LEU A 218 -26.72 -11.75 -10.43
N ARG A 219 -26.96 -12.25 -9.21
CA ARG A 219 -27.76 -11.51 -8.20
C ARG A 219 -27.18 -10.14 -7.86
N LEU A 220 -25.87 -9.94 -8.01
CA LEU A 220 -25.23 -8.63 -7.81
C LEU A 220 -25.86 -7.53 -8.69
N PHE A 221 -26.45 -7.92 -9.81
CA PHE A 221 -26.91 -6.97 -10.84
C PHE A 221 -28.41 -6.68 -10.80
N GLU A 222 -29.14 -7.13 -9.77
CA GLU A 222 -30.59 -6.93 -9.70
C GLU A 222 -31.00 -5.46 -9.80
N ARG A 223 -30.25 -4.56 -9.16
CA ARG A 223 -30.51 -3.10 -9.19
C ARG A 223 -29.74 -2.34 -10.26
N SER A 224 -28.80 -2.99 -10.96
CA SER A 224 -28.00 -2.31 -11.99
C SER A 224 -28.85 -1.88 -13.17
N SER A 225 -28.58 -0.71 -13.73
CA SER A 225 -29.20 -0.22 -14.97
C SER A 225 -28.45 -0.68 -16.22
N SER A 226 -27.15 -0.90 -16.09
CA SER A 226 -26.24 -1.25 -17.19
C SER A 226 -25.32 -2.41 -16.82
N LEU A 227 -25.10 -3.32 -17.75
CA LEU A 227 -24.33 -4.55 -17.57
C LEU A 227 -23.19 -4.62 -18.57
N PHE A 228 -22.02 -5.04 -18.06
CA PHE A 228 -20.77 -5.12 -18.82
C PHE A 228 -20.23 -6.56 -18.77
N TYR A 229 -20.10 -7.24 -19.93
CA TYR A 229 -19.68 -8.65 -19.97
C TYR A 229 -19.14 -9.05 -21.35
N SER A 230 -18.40 -10.16 -21.42
CA SER A 230 -17.84 -10.71 -22.65
C SER A 230 -18.88 -11.49 -23.46
N LEU A 231 -18.90 -11.30 -24.79
CA LEU A 231 -19.64 -12.17 -25.71
C LEU A 231 -18.89 -13.47 -26.02
N ASP A 232 -17.59 -13.51 -25.77
CA ASP A 232 -16.75 -14.68 -26.02
C ASP A 232 -16.99 -15.81 -25.01
N THR A 233 -17.82 -15.56 -23.97
CA THR A 233 -18.30 -16.56 -23.02
C THR A 233 -19.82 -16.78 -23.22
N PRO A 234 -20.26 -17.70 -24.10
CA PRO A 234 -21.68 -17.84 -24.49
C PRO A 234 -22.62 -18.06 -23.29
N LEU A 235 -22.23 -18.89 -22.31
CA LEU A 235 -23.02 -19.18 -21.11
C LEU A 235 -23.35 -17.90 -20.32
N VAL A 236 -22.38 -17.00 -20.15
CA VAL A 236 -22.58 -15.72 -19.46
C VAL A 236 -23.47 -14.80 -20.30
N ALA A 237 -23.20 -14.70 -21.60
CA ALA A 237 -23.93 -13.82 -22.51
C ALA A 237 -25.41 -14.20 -22.63
N GLU A 238 -25.74 -15.50 -22.67
CA GLU A 238 -27.09 -16.03 -22.70
C GLU A 238 -27.81 -15.76 -21.37
N ALA A 239 -27.22 -16.13 -20.25
CA ALA A 239 -27.78 -15.91 -18.90
C ALA A 239 -28.03 -14.41 -18.61
N MET A 240 -27.13 -13.50 -19.02
CA MET A 240 -27.32 -12.07 -18.88
C MET A 240 -28.52 -11.55 -19.67
N ARG A 241 -28.68 -11.98 -20.93
CA ARG A 241 -29.82 -11.56 -21.78
C ARG A 241 -31.14 -12.11 -21.32
N GLU A 242 -31.17 -13.36 -20.89
CA GLU A 242 -32.37 -14.01 -20.40
C GLU A 242 -32.85 -13.42 -19.07
N ARG A 243 -31.93 -13.20 -18.12
CA ARG A 243 -32.29 -12.69 -16.79
C ARG A 243 -32.61 -11.19 -16.78
N PHE A 244 -31.92 -10.41 -17.61
CA PHE A 244 -32.01 -8.94 -17.56
C PHE A 244 -32.39 -8.30 -18.93
N PRO A 245 -33.44 -8.73 -19.59
CA PRO A 245 -33.77 -8.34 -20.98
C PRO A 245 -34.09 -6.84 -21.15
N THR A 246 -34.37 -6.11 -20.05
CA THR A 246 -34.74 -4.69 -20.09
C THR A 246 -33.61 -3.74 -19.73
N LYS A 247 -32.44 -4.28 -19.32
CA LYS A 247 -31.28 -3.46 -18.95
C LYS A 247 -30.43 -3.10 -20.17
N SER A 248 -29.57 -2.09 -20.01
CA SER A 248 -28.59 -1.76 -21.04
C SER A 248 -27.43 -2.75 -20.98
N HIS A 249 -27.08 -3.32 -22.15
CA HIS A 249 -25.99 -4.29 -22.27
C HIS A 249 -24.83 -3.68 -23.04
N TYR A 250 -23.67 -3.63 -22.42
CA TYR A 250 -22.39 -3.25 -23.01
C TYR A 250 -21.48 -4.46 -23.03
N THR A 251 -21.04 -4.82 -24.22
CA THR A 251 -20.34 -6.08 -24.44
C THR A 251 -19.00 -5.88 -25.10
N TRP A 252 -18.04 -6.73 -24.79
CA TRP A 252 -16.80 -6.81 -25.56
C TRP A 252 -16.61 -8.17 -26.18
N SER A 253 -15.80 -8.22 -27.23
CA SER A 253 -15.39 -9.46 -27.86
C SER A 253 -14.08 -9.28 -28.62
N HIS A 254 -13.30 -10.35 -28.68
CA HIS A 254 -12.15 -10.49 -29.58
C HIS A 254 -12.51 -11.19 -30.90
N LYS A 255 -13.74 -11.72 -31.01
CA LYS A 255 -14.19 -12.57 -32.12
C LYS A 255 -15.38 -11.99 -32.89
N ASP A 256 -16.33 -11.39 -32.19
CA ASP A 256 -17.59 -10.91 -32.73
C ASP A 256 -17.59 -9.37 -32.91
N PRO A 257 -17.53 -8.85 -34.13
CA PRO A 257 -17.60 -7.40 -34.41
C PRO A 257 -18.93 -6.74 -33.99
N ALA A 258 -19.97 -7.51 -33.69
CA ALA A 258 -21.25 -6.97 -33.22
C ALA A 258 -21.23 -6.56 -31.74
N ALA A 259 -20.15 -6.85 -31.01
CA ALA A 259 -19.96 -6.36 -29.66
C ALA A 259 -19.94 -4.83 -29.60
N THR A 260 -20.37 -4.24 -28.46
CA THR A 260 -20.27 -2.79 -28.23
C THR A 260 -18.84 -2.30 -28.40
N VAL A 261 -17.88 -3.11 -27.94
CA VAL A 261 -16.44 -2.89 -28.12
C VAL A 261 -15.83 -4.15 -28.74
N TYR A 262 -15.36 -4.06 -29.96
CA TYR A 262 -14.61 -5.12 -30.62
C TYR A 262 -13.12 -4.83 -30.53
N VAL A 263 -12.34 -5.74 -29.96
CA VAL A 263 -10.90 -5.56 -29.67
C VAL A 263 -10.08 -6.51 -30.54
N ARG A 264 -9.19 -5.99 -31.35
CA ARG A 264 -8.28 -6.76 -32.20
C ARG A 264 -6.83 -6.46 -31.83
N THR A 265 -6.05 -7.50 -31.55
CA THR A 265 -4.60 -7.40 -31.40
C THR A 265 -3.94 -7.25 -32.78
N THR A 266 -3.08 -6.26 -32.94
CA THR A 266 -2.35 -6.02 -34.19
C THR A 266 -0.90 -6.45 -34.13
N GLU A 267 -0.25 -6.24 -32.97
CA GLU A 267 1.15 -6.58 -32.74
C GLU A 267 1.40 -6.84 -31.24
N THR A 268 2.24 -7.82 -30.93
CA THR A 268 2.69 -8.07 -29.56
C THR A 268 4.22 -8.15 -29.54
N THR A 269 4.83 -7.31 -28.73
CA THR A 269 6.28 -7.30 -28.46
C THR A 269 6.56 -8.09 -27.17
N SER A 270 7.80 -8.07 -26.68
CA SER A 270 8.16 -8.68 -25.39
C SER A 270 7.54 -7.98 -24.18
N THR A 271 7.13 -6.70 -24.31
CA THR A 271 6.67 -5.86 -23.17
C THR A 271 5.35 -5.16 -23.41
N THR A 272 4.88 -5.05 -24.65
CA THR A 272 3.66 -4.28 -25.00
C THR A 272 2.84 -4.98 -26.05
N THR A 273 1.54 -4.71 -26.06
CA THR A 273 0.62 -5.14 -27.11
C THR A 273 -0.08 -3.93 -27.73
N ALA A 274 -0.05 -3.85 -29.06
CA ALA A 274 -0.81 -2.90 -29.85
C ALA A 274 -2.19 -3.48 -30.15
N LEU A 275 -3.24 -2.72 -29.85
CA LEU A 275 -4.64 -3.08 -30.02
C LEU A 275 -5.34 -2.07 -30.94
N VAL A 276 -6.32 -2.51 -31.68
CA VAL A 276 -7.34 -1.66 -32.30
C VAL A 276 -8.68 -1.97 -31.69
N CYS A 277 -9.24 -0.96 -31.02
CA CYS A 277 -10.54 -1.02 -30.40
C CYS A 277 -11.58 -0.35 -31.30
N MET A 278 -12.65 -1.06 -31.72
CA MET A 278 -13.76 -0.52 -32.47
C MET A 278 -14.93 -0.22 -31.55
N VAL A 279 -15.38 1.02 -31.52
CA VAL A 279 -16.52 1.51 -30.72
C VAL A 279 -17.43 2.33 -31.65
N ALA A 280 -18.69 1.96 -31.74
CA ALA A 280 -19.66 2.65 -32.58
C ALA A 280 -19.24 2.87 -34.07
N GLY A 281 -18.40 2.00 -34.61
CA GLY A 281 -17.90 2.05 -36.00
C GLY A 281 -16.62 2.86 -36.19
N GLU A 282 -16.08 3.45 -35.12
CA GLU A 282 -14.79 4.17 -35.13
C GLU A 282 -13.66 3.31 -34.58
N GLU A 283 -12.46 3.43 -35.15
CA GLU A 283 -11.25 2.71 -34.72
C GLU A 283 -10.38 3.58 -33.82
N TYR A 284 -9.99 3.02 -32.66
CA TYR A 284 -9.09 3.65 -31.71
C TYR A 284 -7.84 2.77 -31.55
N PRO A 285 -6.69 3.17 -32.14
CA PRO A 285 -5.43 2.45 -31.93
C PRO A 285 -4.84 2.76 -30.56
N LEU A 286 -4.56 1.73 -29.79
CA LEU A 286 -4.05 1.81 -28.42
C LEU A 286 -2.84 0.90 -28.25
N THR A 287 -2.00 1.20 -27.26
CA THR A 287 -0.89 0.32 -26.86
C THR A 287 -0.95 0.16 -25.36
N VAL A 288 -0.88 -1.09 -24.89
CA VAL A 288 -0.89 -1.43 -23.47
C VAL A 288 0.40 -2.15 -23.05
N PRO A 289 0.91 -1.95 -21.82
CA PRO A 289 2.14 -2.58 -21.32
C PRO A 289 1.89 -4.01 -20.79
N PHE A 290 1.05 -4.77 -21.48
CA PHE A 290 0.69 -6.14 -21.12
C PHE A 290 0.73 -7.01 -22.36
N THR A 291 1.15 -8.28 -22.19
CA THR A 291 1.31 -9.23 -23.32
C THR A 291 0.57 -10.54 -23.10
N ASP A 292 0.03 -10.77 -21.91
CA ASP A 292 -0.71 -12.00 -21.60
C ASP A 292 -2.21 -11.87 -21.90
N ALA A 293 -2.81 -13.01 -22.26
CA ALA A 293 -4.21 -13.05 -22.70
C ALA A 293 -5.20 -12.66 -21.59
N ALA A 294 -4.86 -12.91 -20.30
CA ALA A 294 -5.75 -12.59 -19.19
C ALA A 294 -5.82 -11.08 -18.98
N TYR A 295 -4.67 -10.39 -18.98
CA TYR A 295 -4.65 -8.93 -18.91
C TYR A 295 -5.32 -8.30 -20.14
N LEU A 296 -5.16 -8.88 -21.34
CA LEU A 296 -5.83 -8.35 -22.54
C LEU A 296 -7.34 -8.50 -22.48
N GLU A 297 -7.86 -9.58 -21.88
CA GLU A 297 -9.29 -9.73 -21.60
C GLU A 297 -9.77 -8.69 -20.56
N ASP A 298 -9.00 -8.48 -19.47
CA ASP A 298 -9.31 -7.46 -18.46
C ASP A 298 -9.23 -6.05 -19.04
N ILE A 299 -8.34 -5.77 -20.01
CA ILE A 299 -8.27 -4.51 -20.76
C ILE A 299 -9.51 -4.33 -21.63
N ALA A 300 -10.00 -5.38 -22.32
CA ALA A 300 -11.22 -5.29 -23.12
C ALA A 300 -12.45 -4.97 -22.25
N CYS A 301 -12.50 -5.52 -21.05
CA CYS A 301 -13.49 -5.15 -20.04
C CYS A 301 -13.37 -3.66 -19.67
N CYS A 302 -12.17 -3.18 -19.37
CA CYS A 302 -11.92 -1.77 -19.03
C CYS A 302 -12.26 -0.83 -20.18
N LEU A 303 -11.92 -1.18 -21.43
CA LEU A 303 -12.27 -0.42 -22.64
C LEU A 303 -13.77 -0.22 -22.75
N THR A 304 -14.55 -1.25 -22.45
CA THR A 304 -16.02 -1.19 -22.54
C THR A 304 -16.63 -0.26 -21.51
N LEU A 305 -16.09 -0.26 -20.28
CA LEU A 305 -16.51 0.70 -19.26
C LEU A 305 -16.08 2.13 -19.58
N VAL A 306 -14.85 2.31 -20.06
CA VAL A 306 -14.31 3.63 -20.45
C VAL A 306 -15.11 4.19 -21.61
N ALA A 307 -15.47 3.38 -22.61
CA ALA A 307 -16.33 3.80 -23.72
C ALA A 307 -17.69 4.34 -23.26
N ALA A 308 -18.23 3.80 -22.16
CA ALA A 308 -19.53 4.23 -21.58
C ALA A 308 -19.42 5.44 -20.64
N LEU A 309 -18.36 5.52 -19.82
CA LEU A 309 -18.24 6.50 -18.73
C LEU A 309 -17.33 7.69 -19.05
N ALA A 310 -16.27 7.46 -19.79
CA ALA A 310 -15.22 8.43 -20.08
C ALA A 310 -14.66 8.25 -21.51
N PRO A 311 -15.50 8.35 -22.57
CA PRO A 311 -15.10 8.04 -23.95
C PRO A 311 -13.92 8.89 -24.45
N GLN A 312 -13.69 10.06 -23.88
CA GLN A 312 -12.52 10.90 -24.17
C GLN A 312 -11.19 10.18 -23.91
N LEU A 313 -11.14 9.21 -23.02
CA LEU A 313 -9.91 8.44 -22.73
C LEU A 313 -9.53 7.48 -23.88
N LEU A 314 -10.45 7.14 -24.77
CA LEU A 314 -10.13 6.34 -25.96
C LEU A 314 -9.23 7.10 -26.93
N THR A 315 -9.26 8.44 -26.90
CA THR A 315 -8.42 9.33 -27.73
C THR A 315 -7.12 9.76 -27.05
N VAL A 316 -6.79 9.19 -25.87
CA VAL A 316 -5.56 9.48 -25.09
C VAL A 316 -4.71 8.21 -24.96
N PRO A 317 -3.92 7.85 -25.99
CA PRO A 317 -3.11 6.62 -25.96
C PRO A 317 -2.13 6.53 -24.80
N GLU A 318 -1.67 7.67 -24.29
CA GLU A 318 -0.73 7.77 -23.16
C GLU A 318 -1.34 7.22 -21.88
N ALA A 319 -2.64 7.39 -21.63
CA ALA A 319 -3.32 6.87 -20.46
C ALA A 319 -3.28 5.31 -20.40
N TRP A 320 -3.35 4.67 -21.57
CA TRP A 320 -3.29 3.22 -21.71
C TRP A 320 -1.86 2.67 -21.62
N ARG A 321 -0.88 3.42 -22.16
CA ARG A 321 0.55 3.08 -22.04
C ARG A 321 1.08 3.21 -20.62
N ALA A 322 0.53 4.15 -19.85
CA ALA A 322 0.93 4.42 -18.47
C ALA A 322 0.33 3.42 -17.45
N LEU A 323 -0.50 2.48 -17.90
CA LEU A 323 -1.02 1.45 -17.01
C LEU A 323 0.11 0.61 -16.41
N THR A 324 0.00 0.32 -15.13
CA THR A 324 0.96 -0.51 -14.41
C THR A 324 0.35 -1.82 -13.99
N SER A 325 1.15 -2.89 -14.02
CA SER A 325 0.74 -4.19 -13.48
C SER A 325 0.47 -4.09 -11.97
N ILE A 326 -0.45 -4.91 -11.51
CA ILE A 326 -0.73 -5.01 -10.08
C ILE A 326 0.33 -5.92 -9.48
N SER A 327 1.05 -5.43 -8.48
CA SER A 327 2.24 -6.06 -7.85
C SER A 327 1.99 -7.41 -7.17
N MET A 328 0.99 -8.19 -7.55
CA MET A 328 0.67 -9.49 -6.94
C MET A 328 0.17 -10.55 -7.93
N ARG A 329 0.35 -10.35 -9.26
CA ARG A 329 0.01 -11.38 -10.26
C ARG A 329 0.96 -11.33 -11.45
N LEU A 330 1.68 -12.44 -11.70
CA LEU A 330 2.64 -12.65 -12.79
C LEU A 330 3.74 -11.57 -12.88
N GLU A 331 4.27 -11.13 -11.75
CA GLU A 331 5.41 -10.22 -11.73
C GLU A 331 6.66 -10.96 -12.20
N VAL A 332 7.32 -10.44 -13.24
CA VAL A 332 8.54 -11.02 -13.80
C VAL A 332 9.75 -10.26 -13.29
N LYS A 333 10.71 -10.98 -12.67
CA LYS A 333 11.99 -10.44 -12.20
C LYS A 333 13.14 -11.36 -12.52
N ASP A 334 14.33 -10.78 -12.58
CA ASP A 334 15.56 -11.58 -12.72
C ASP A 334 15.87 -12.33 -11.43
N GLY A 335 16.16 -13.61 -11.57
CA GLY A 335 16.59 -14.51 -10.51
C GLY A 335 18.10 -14.72 -10.48
N LEU A 336 18.57 -15.41 -9.44
CA LEU A 336 19.98 -15.86 -9.35
C LEU A 336 20.32 -16.81 -10.49
N GLN A 337 21.60 -16.86 -10.88
CA GLN A 337 22.14 -17.83 -11.86
C GLN A 337 21.42 -17.81 -13.22
N GLY A 338 21.07 -16.63 -13.74
CA GLY A 338 20.41 -16.50 -15.05
C GLY A 338 18.94 -16.91 -15.07
N ASN A 339 18.33 -17.17 -13.91
CA ASN A 339 16.91 -17.49 -13.81
C ASN A 339 16.03 -16.25 -14.05
N THR A 340 14.86 -16.47 -14.61
CA THR A 340 13.74 -15.52 -14.65
C THR A 340 12.64 -16.01 -13.71
N LEU A 341 12.22 -15.20 -12.76
CA LEU A 341 11.18 -15.54 -11.80
C LEU A 341 9.84 -14.91 -12.21
N ILE A 342 8.77 -15.70 -12.12
CA ILE A 342 7.39 -15.27 -12.31
C ILE A 342 6.66 -15.49 -10.98
N ASP A 343 6.33 -14.41 -10.28
CA ASP A 343 5.62 -14.48 -8.99
C ASP A 343 4.10 -14.46 -9.20
N ASP A 344 3.44 -15.54 -8.75
CA ASP A 344 1.98 -15.66 -8.66
C ASP A 344 1.58 -16.45 -7.39
N ALA A 345 2.26 -16.17 -6.27
CA ALA A 345 2.16 -16.90 -5.00
C ALA A 345 1.00 -16.43 -4.10
N TYR A 346 -0.13 -15.99 -4.64
CA TYR A 346 -1.23 -15.45 -3.84
C TYR A 346 -2.48 -16.35 -3.82
N SER A 347 -2.85 -16.92 -4.95
CA SER A 347 -4.00 -17.83 -5.10
C SER A 347 -3.68 -18.94 -6.09
N CYS A 348 -4.24 -20.13 -5.87
CA CYS A 348 -4.04 -21.26 -6.76
C CYS A 348 -5.36 -21.98 -6.99
N ASP A 349 -5.88 -21.92 -8.20
CA ASP A 349 -6.97 -22.72 -8.75
C ASP A 349 -6.59 -23.21 -10.15
N LEU A 350 -7.31 -24.20 -10.68
CA LEU A 350 -6.99 -24.82 -11.98
C LEU A 350 -6.93 -23.83 -13.15
N GLN A 351 -7.86 -22.88 -13.21
CA GLN A 351 -7.92 -21.92 -14.31
C GLN A 351 -6.76 -20.92 -14.21
N SER A 352 -6.51 -20.39 -13.02
CA SER A 352 -5.38 -19.48 -12.81
C SER A 352 -4.04 -20.17 -13.00
N LEU A 353 -3.93 -21.47 -12.67
CA LEU A 353 -2.76 -22.29 -12.95
C LEU A 353 -2.55 -22.46 -14.45
N SER A 354 -3.60 -22.77 -15.22
CA SER A 354 -3.51 -22.91 -16.68
C SER A 354 -3.04 -21.62 -17.35
N ILE A 355 -3.54 -20.45 -16.92
CA ILE A 355 -3.12 -19.13 -17.41
C ILE A 355 -1.64 -18.88 -17.08
N ALA A 356 -1.24 -19.17 -15.86
CA ALA A 356 0.14 -18.96 -15.42
C ALA A 356 1.13 -19.90 -16.14
N LEU A 357 0.73 -21.15 -16.43
CA LEU A 357 1.53 -22.11 -17.20
C LEU A 357 1.66 -21.70 -18.67
N ASP A 358 0.60 -21.13 -19.27
CA ASP A 358 0.69 -20.60 -20.64
C ASP A 358 1.66 -19.40 -20.70
N PHE A 359 1.64 -18.54 -19.71
CA PHE A 359 2.60 -17.43 -19.57
C PHE A 359 4.03 -17.95 -19.39
N LEU A 360 4.24 -18.94 -18.50
CA LEU A 360 5.55 -19.60 -18.29
C LEU A 360 6.09 -20.14 -19.61
N ARG A 361 5.28 -20.93 -20.33
CA ARG A 361 5.67 -21.54 -21.61
C ARG A 361 6.10 -20.50 -22.63
N ARG A 362 5.29 -19.44 -22.83
CA ARG A 362 5.61 -18.36 -23.79
C ARG A 362 6.90 -17.64 -23.41
N ARG A 363 7.08 -17.34 -22.12
CA ARG A 363 8.27 -16.65 -21.64
C ARG A 363 9.53 -17.53 -21.79
N ALA A 364 9.45 -18.78 -21.37
CA ALA A 364 10.52 -19.75 -21.52
C ALA A 364 10.91 -19.95 -22.99
N SER A 365 9.94 -20.09 -23.89
CA SER A 365 10.20 -20.23 -25.34
C SER A 365 10.85 -18.97 -25.94
N ALA A 366 10.47 -17.79 -25.50
CA ALA A 366 11.04 -16.52 -26.00
C ALA A 366 12.49 -16.30 -25.56
N THR A 367 12.88 -16.83 -24.40
CA THR A 367 14.23 -16.68 -23.82
C THR A 367 15.12 -17.90 -24.04
N GLY A 368 14.56 -19.06 -24.48
CA GLY A 368 15.25 -20.34 -24.54
C GLY A 368 15.54 -20.96 -23.16
N ALA A 369 14.90 -20.46 -22.09
CA ALA A 369 15.09 -20.93 -20.72
C ALA A 369 14.25 -22.19 -20.44
N ARG A 370 14.67 -23.00 -19.45
CA ARG A 370 13.92 -24.18 -19.00
C ARG A 370 12.68 -23.76 -18.20
N PRO A 371 11.45 -24.24 -18.52
CA PRO A 371 10.27 -23.94 -17.73
C PRO A 371 10.24 -24.78 -16.44
N VAL A 372 10.20 -24.12 -15.28
CA VAL A 372 10.15 -24.72 -13.93
C VAL A 372 8.94 -24.21 -13.19
N LEU A 373 8.25 -25.08 -12.46
CA LEU A 373 7.08 -24.74 -11.65
C LEU A 373 7.34 -25.04 -10.17
N LEU A 374 7.12 -24.03 -9.31
CA LEU A 374 6.91 -24.21 -7.89
C LEU A 374 5.41 -24.10 -7.60
N LEU A 375 4.81 -25.16 -7.08
CA LEU A 375 3.36 -25.26 -6.88
C LEU A 375 3.04 -25.64 -5.43
N SER A 376 2.12 -24.92 -4.76
CA SER A 376 1.54 -25.38 -3.49
C SER A 376 0.27 -26.20 -3.71
N ASP A 377 -0.25 -26.83 -2.66
CA ASP A 377 -1.59 -27.39 -2.67
C ASP A 377 -2.61 -26.40 -3.21
N ILE A 378 -3.55 -26.91 -4.00
CA ILE A 378 -4.71 -26.15 -4.50
C ILE A 378 -5.84 -26.30 -3.50
N GLU A 379 -6.33 -25.18 -3.00
CA GLU A 379 -7.41 -25.14 -2.03
C GLU A 379 -8.73 -24.74 -2.69
N GLY A 380 -9.84 -25.13 -2.09
CA GLY A 380 -11.13 -24.63 -2.51
C GLY A 380 -11.65 -25.18 -3.85
N SER A 381 -11.17 -26.33 -4.33
CA SER A 381 -11.57 -26.87 -5.65
C SER A 381 -12.93 -27.57 -5.66
N GLY A 382 -13.42 -28.07 -4.51
CA GLY A 382 -14.63 -28.89 -4.40
C GLY A 382 -14.53 -30.26 -5.04
N ARG A 383 -13.32 -30.69 -5.43
CA ARG A 383 -13.07 -31.97 -6.15
C ARG A 383 -12.29 -32.92 -5.25
N SER A 384 -12.36 -34.22 -5.57
CA SER A 384 -11.47 -35.19 -4.93
C SER A 384 -10.01 -34.89 -5.30
N ASP A 385 -9.07 -35.17 -4.39
CA ASP A 385 -7.64 -34.99 -4.67
C ASP A 385 -7.20 -35.77 -5.91
N ALA A 386 -7.72 -36.99 -6.10
CA ALA A 386 -7.41 -37.83 -7.26
C ALA A 386 -7.82 -37.15 -8.58
N ASP A 387 -9.03 -36.60 -8.67
CA ASP A 387 -9.53 -35.93 -9.89
C ASP A 387 -8.79 -34.61 -10.12
N LEU A 388 -8.59 -33.83 -9.06
CA LEU A 388 -7.92 -32.53 -9.11
C LEU A 388 -6.48 -32.68 -9.60
N TYR A 389 -5.69 -33.50 -8.93
CA TYR A 389 -4.26 -33.62 -9.23
C TYR A 389 -3.97 -34.47 -10.48
N THR A 390 -4.92 -35.28 -10.95
CA THR A 390 -4.85 -35.85 -12.30
C THR A 390 -4.91 -34.77 -13.37
N GLU A 391 -5.81 -33.80 -13.21
CA GLU A 391 -5.92 -32.68 -14.15
C GLU A 391 -4.73 -31.73 -14.04
N VAL A 392 -4.23 -31.44 -12.82
CA VAL A 392 -3.01 -30.66 -12.59
C VAL A 392 -1.80 -31.31 -13.29
N ALA A 393 -1.59 -32.60 -13.12
CA ALA A 393 -0.49 -33.34 -13.78
C ALA A 393 -0.62 -33.28 -15.31
N SER A 394 -1.85 -33.43 -15.84
CA SER A 394 -2.12 -33.31 -17.27
C SER A 394 -1.83 -31.90 -17.81
N LEU A 395 -2.20 -30.84 -17.08
CA LEU A 395 -1.90 -29.47 -17.45
C LEU A 395 -0.38 -29.23 -17.47
N ILE A 396 0.34 -29.62 -16.43
CA ILE A 396 1.80 -29.49 -16.32
C ILE A 396 2.47 -30.14 -17.53
N GLN A 397 2.06 -31.35 -17.86
CA GLN A 397 2.59 -32.09 -19.03
C GLN A 397 2.25 -31.38 -20.35
N SER A 398 1.01 -30.91 -20.53
CA SER A 398 0.56 -30.24 -21.76
C SER A 398 1.26 -28.91 -22.04
N TYR A 399 1.68 -28.21 -21.02
CA TYR A 399 2.45 -26.98 -21.14
C TYR A 399 3.96 -27.16 -21.19
N GLY A 400 4.44 -28.44 -21.07
CA GLY A 400 5.86 -28.80 -21.24
C GLY A 400 6.73 -28.24 -20.12
N VAL A 401 6.31 -28.36 -18.87
CA VAL A 401 7.12 -27.99 -17.71
C VAL A 401 8.21 -29.04 -17.48
N ASP A 402 9.46 -28.64 -17.40
CA ASP A 402 10.61 -29.55 -17.29
C ASP A 402 10.85 -30.05 -15.86
N GLU A 403 10.55 -29.23 -14.86
CA GLU A 403 10.81 -29.57 -13.45
C GLU A 403 9.75 -28.94 -12.54
N VAL A 404 9.27 -29.69 -11.55
CA VAL A 404 8.23 -29.27 -10.62
C VAL A 404 8.69 -29.43 -9.17
N PHE A 405 8.46 -28.40 -8.37
CA PHE A 405 8.65 -28.40 -6.92
C PHE A 405 7.27 -28.28 -6.27
N ALA A 406 6.74 -29.37 -5.77
CA ALA A 406 5.42 -29.47 -5.20
C ALA A 406 5.47 -29.37 -3.67
N VAL A 407 4.69 -28.45 -3.09
CA VAL A 407 4.69 -28.14 -1.65
C VAL A 407 3.30 -28.33 -1.07
N GLY A 408 3.15 -29.27 -0.15
CA GLY A 408 1.91 -29.53 0.58
C GLY A 408 1.60 -31.00 0.74
N GLU A 409 0.76 -31.31 1.71
CA GLU A 409 0.41 -32.70 2.09
C GLU A 409 -0.46 -33.38 1.03
N HIS A 410 -1.37 -32.64 0.37
CA HIS A 410 -2.26 -33.16 -0.68
C HIS A 410 -1.49 -33.49 -1.96
N LEU A 411 -0.58 -32.63 -2.39
CA LEU A 411 0.33 -32.88 -3.50
C LEU A 411 1.23 -34.08 -3.21
N MET A 412 1.79 -34.16 -2.01
CA MET A 412 2.62 -35.29 -1.58
C MET A 412 1.82 -36.60 -1.56
N ALA A 413 0.59 -36.60 -1.05
CA ALA A 413 -0.29 -37.78 -1.06
C ALA A 413 -0.66 -38.23 -2.48
N SER A 414 -0.66 -37.29 -3.44
CA SER A 414 -0.98 -37.52 -4.86
C SER A 414 0.25 -37.76 -5.74
N ALA A 415 1.43 -37.95 -5.17
CA ALA A 415 2.70 -38.06 -5.90
C ALA A 415 2.71 -39.11 -7.04
N GLY A 416 1.96 -40.18 -6.88
CA GLY A 416 1.83 -41.23 -7.92
C GLY A 416 1.13 -40.80 -9.23
N LEU A 417 0.54 -39.59 -9.27
CA LEU A 417 -0.12 -39.03 -10.46
C LEU A 417 0.85 -38.17 -11.29
N PHE A 418 2.00 -37.83 -10.76
CA PHE A 418 3.00 -36.95 -11.40
C PHE A 418 4.18 -37.75 -11.91
N ASP A 419 4.93 -37.17 -12.83
CA ASP A 419 6.24 -37.70 -13.23
C ASP A 419 7.23 -37.55 -12.08
N THR A 420 7.54 -38.63 -11.38
CA THR A 420 8.39 -38.65 -10.19
C THR A 420 9.87 -38.43 -10.50
N GLU A 421 10.30 -38.52 -11.75
CA GLU A 421 11.67 -38.23 -12.16
C GLU A 421 11.92 -36.72 -12.22
N HIS A 422 10.87 -35.93 -12.55
CA HIS A 422 10.94 -34.48 -12.73
C HIS A 422 10.12 -33.67 -11.68
N THR A 423 9.52 -34.36 -10.70
CA THR A 423 8.71 -33.72 -9.65
C THR A 423 9.29 -34.01 -8.27
N HIS A 424 9.59 -32.96 -7.53
CA HIS A 424 10.14 -33.01 -6.17
C HIS A 424 9.07 -32.58 -5.15
N PHE A 425 8.76 -33.42 -4.17
CA PHE A 425 7.69 -33.19 -3.19
C PHE A 425 8.25 -32.80 -1.83
N PHE A 426 7.62 -31.80 -1.20
CA PHE A 426 7.95 -31.29 0.12
C PHE A 426 6.67 -31.09 0.94
N ALA A 427 6.66 -31.46 2.22
CA ALA A 427 5.51 -31.21 3.08
C ALA A 427 5.33 -29.74 3.38
N THR A 428 6.42 -28.99 3.49
CA THR A 428 6.42 -27.56 3.86
C THR A 428 7.39 -26.74 3.03
N THR A 429 7.13 -25.43 2.95
CA THR A 429 8.06 -24.46 2.33
C THR A 429 9.42 -24.44 3.03
N SER A 430 9.48 -24.66 4.35
CA SER A 430 10.72 -24.73 5.10
C SER A 430 11.60 -25.92 4.66
N GLU A 431 10.99 -27.08 4.37
CA GLU A 431 11.74 -28.22 3.80
C GLU A 431 12.28 -27.92 2.41
N LEU A 432 11.47 -27.28 1.55
CA LEU A 432 11.94 -26.84 0.23
C LEU A 432 13.12 -25.87 0.35
N LEU A 433 13.05 -24.88 1.24
CA LEU A 433 14.12 -23.89 1.45
C LEU A 433 15.43 -24.54 1.99
N ALA A 434 15.30 -25.60 2.78
CA ALA A 434 16.46 -26.37 3.28
C ALA A 434 17.06 -27.31 2.22
N SER A 435 16.32 -27.59 1.13
CA SER A 435 16.79 -28.47 0.05
C SER A 435 17.91 -27.83 -0.78
N PRO A 436 18.94 -28.60 -1.16
CA PRO A 436 19.97 -28.12 -2.07
C PRO A 436 19.48 -27.98 -3.53
N LEU A 437 18.27 -28.46 -3.85
CA LEU A 437 17.75 -28.48 -5.23
C LEU A 437 17.50 -27.07 -5.76
N LEU A 438 17.00 -26.15 -4.94
CA LEU A 438 16.80 -24.74 -5.34
C LEU A 438 18.12 -24.07 -5.79
N SER A 439 19.24 -24.43 -5.19
CA SER A 439 20.54 -23.85 -5.54
C SER A 439 21.13 -24.41 -6.85
N ARG A 440 20.50 -25.42 -7.45
CA ARG A 440 20.90 -26.01 -8.75
C ARG A 440 20.14 -25.41 -9.93
N LEU A 441 19.10 -24.61 -9.68
CA LEU A 441 18.33 -23.95 -10.72
C LEU A 441 19.16 -22.83 -11.36
N HIS A 442 19.38 -22.94 -12.66
CA HIS A 442 20.09 -21.96 -13.48
C HIS A 442 19.47 -21.87 -14.88
N ASP A 443 19.56 -20.72 -15.51
CA ASP A 443 19.05 -20.44 -16.87
C ASP A 443 17.61 -20.91 -17.08
N SER A 444 16.77 -20.79 -16.03
CA SER A 444 15.41 -21.32 -15.99
C SER A 444 14.39 -20.19 -15.88
N CYS A 445 13.22 -20.38 -16.46
CA CYS A 445 12.04 -19.55 -16.23
C CYS A 445 11.19 -20.24 -15.16
N ILE A 446 11.08 -19.65 -13.98
CA ILE A 446 10.52 -20.27 -12.78
C ILE A 446 9.22 -19.59 -12.42
N LEU A 447 8.10 -20.31 -12.53
CA LEU A 447 6.79 -19.88 -12.05
C LEU A 447 6.62 -20.31 -10.58
N ILE A 448 6.32 -19.35 -9.70
CA ILE A 448 6.01 -19.59 -8.30
C ILE A 448 4.52 -19.36 -8.10
N LYS A 449 3.74 -20.44 -7.95
CA LYS A 449 2.28 -20.46 -7.89
C LYS A 449 1.81 -21.18 -6.63
N GLY A 450 1.01 -20.50 -5.78
CA GLY A 450 0.54 -21.14 -4.57
C GLY A 450 -0.45 -20.35 -3.74
N ALA A 451 -1.10 -21.02 -2.80
CA ALA A 451 -1.97 -20.38 -1.84
C ALA A 451 -1.14 -19.66 -0.75
N ARG A 452 -1.64 -18.53 -0.26
CA ARG A 452 -0.95 -17.63 0.67
C ARG A 452 -0.40 -18.32 1.92
N ARG A 453 -1.12 -19.32 2.48
CA ARG A 453 -0.69 -20.03 3.71
C ARG A 453 0.65 -20.75 3.57
N PHE A 454 1.06 -21.11 2.32
CA PHE A 454 2.32 -21.79 2.08
C PHE A 454 3.52 -20.84 2.05
N ALA A 455 3.31 -19.53 2.10
CA ALA A 455 4.38 -18.52 2.17
C ALA A 455 5.49 -18.73 1.11
N LEU A 456 5.12 -19.09 -0.15
CA LEU A 456 6.09 -19.30 -1.24
C LEU A 456 6.85 -18.04 -1.63
N ASP A 457 6.41 -16.86 -1.18
CA ASP A 457 7.15 -15.61 -1.26
C ASP A 457 8.56 -15.70 -0.62
N GLN A 458 8.76 -16.58 0.37
CA GLN A 458 10.09 -16.86 0.94
C GLN A 458 11.00 -17.53 -0.09
N VAL A 459 10.46 -18.45 -0.92
CA VAL A 459 11.20 -19.09 -2.00
C VAL A 459 11.54 -18.07 -3.09
N TYR A 460 10.57 -17.22 -3.44
CA TYR A 460 10.78 -16.11 -4.37
C TYR A 460 11.94 -15.22 -3.91
N ARG A 461 11.93 -14.78 -2.64
CA ARG A 461 13.03 -14.00 -2.05
C ARG A 461 14.37 -14.72 -2.09
N ARG A 462 14.39 -16.03 -1.91
CA ARG A 462 15.61 -16.86 -1.95
C ARG A 462 16.20 -16.96 -3.35
N LEU A 463 15.36 -17.02 -4.40
CA LEU A 463 15.76 -17.17 -5.80
C LEU A 463 15.96 -15.84 -6.53
N SER A 464 15.45 -14.72 -6.00
CA SER A 464 15.57 -13.39 -6.64
C SER A 464 17.04 -12.99 -6.77
N SER A 465 17.41 -12.44 -7.94
CA SER A 465 18.71 -11.85 -8.18
C SER A 465 18.94 -10.69 -7.21
N ARG A 466 20.07 -10.73 -6.51
CA ARG A 466 20.52 -9.62 -5.70
C ARG A 466 21.62 -8.92 -6.50
N GLU A 467 21.28 -7.84 -7.18
CA GLU A 467 22.29 -6.99 -7.80
C GLU A 467 23.26 -6.42 -6.74
N HIS A 468 22.73 -6.19 -5.52
CA HIS A 468 23.50 -5.86 -4.33
C HIS A 468 23.16 -6.80 -3.17
N GLN A 469 24.18 -7.21 -2.43
CA GLN A 469 24.06 -8.08 -1.26
C GLN A 469 23.61 -7.29 -0.01
N THR A 470 23.65 -5.95 -0.07
CA THR A 470 23.14 -5.03 0.96
C THR A 470 21.77 -4.51 0.55
N VAL A 471 20.77 -4.70 1.40
CA VAL A 471 19.36 -4.43 1.10
C VAL A 471 18.72 -3.65 2.24
N LEU A 472 17.90 -2.65 1.89
CA LEU A 472 17.03 -1.94 2.79
C LEU A 472 15.60 -2.43 2.58
N ASP A 473 15.09 -3.20 3.53
CA ASP A 473 13.69 -3.62 3.58
C ASP A 473 12.83 -2.52 4.21
N ILE A 474 11.71 -2.17 3.55
CA ILE A 474 10.79 -1.12 3.99
C ILE A 474 9.39 -1.74 4.17
N ASP A 475 8.89 -1.67 5.40
CA ASP A 475 7.55 -2.11 5.77
C ASP A 475 6.53 -0.99 5.59
N LEU A 476 5.71 -1.11 4.55
CA LEU A 476 4.65 -0.15 4.27
C LEU A 476 3.44 -0.30 5.22
N SER A 477 3.27 -1.46 5.87
CA SER A 477 2.24 -1.65 6.90
C SER A 477 2.60 -0.90 8.17
N ALA A 478 3.87 -0.91 8.56
CA ALA A 478 4.39 -0.10 9.66
C ALA A 478 4.27 1.42 9.37
N VAL A 479 4.44 1.85 8.10
CA VAL A 479 4.16 3.25 7.71
C VAL A 479 2.71 3.62 8.00
N VAL A 480 1.76 2.77 7.64
CA VAL A 480 0.33 2.98 7.89
C VAL A 480 0.02 2.94 9.39
N HIS A 481 0.62 2.01 10.12
CA HIS A 481 0.51 1.96 11.59
C HIS A 481 0.96 3.29 12.21
N ASN A 482 2.14 3.77 11.85
CA ASN A 482 2.70 5.01 12.37
C ASN A 482 1.84 6.24 12.00
N LEU A 483 1.38 6.32 10.75
CA LEU A 483 0.44 7.36 10.32
C LEU A 483 -0.79 7.41 11.24
N ASN A 484 -1.38 6.25 11.49
CA ASN A 484 -2.58 6.15 12.31
C ASN A 484 -2.29 6.39 13.80
N HIS A 485 -1.13 5.96 14.30
CA HIS A 485 -0.67 6.29 15.65
C HIS A 485 -0.65 7.82 15.85
N TYR A 486 -0.03 8.59 14.93
CA TYR A 486 0.02 10.05 15.06
C TYR A 486 -1.33 10.72 14.83
N ARG A 487 -2.21 10.16 13.99
CA ARG A 487 -3.60 10.61 13.88
C ARG A 487 -4.34 10.50 15.21
N SER A 488 -4.10 9.42 15.97
CA SER A 488 -4.72 9.21 17.28
C SER A 488 -4.26 10.18 18.37
N LEU A 489 -3.15 10.87 18.18
CA LEU A 489 -2.63 11.89 19.10
C LEU A 489 -3.18 13.31 18.81
N LEU A 490 -3.93 13.47 17.73
CA LEU A 490 -4.49 14.73 17.28
C LEU A 490 -6.02 14.71 17.39
N PRO A 491 -6.69 15.85 17.34
CA PRO A 491 -8.16 15.89 17.28
C PRO A 491 -8.69 15.04 16.10
N PRO A 492 -9.92 14.51 16.20
CA PRO A 492 -10.54 13.76 15.12
C PRO A 492 -10.48 14.51 13.79
N GLU A 493 -10.21 13.80 12.71
CA GLU A 493 -10.14 14.34 11.34
C GLU A 493 -9.13 15.48 11.15
N HIS A 494 -8.13 15.57 12.04
CA HIS A 494 -7.11 16.61 11.96
C HIS A 494 -6.22 16.39 10.73
N PRO A 495 -6.15 17.34 9.78
CA PRO A 495 -5.36 17.18 8.57
C PRO A 495 -3.87 17.01 8.85
N LEU A 496 -3.24 16.06 8.17
CA LEU A 496 -1.81 15.79 8.27
C LEU A 496 -1.06 16.11 6.98
N ILE A 497 0.11 16.72 7.15
CA ILE A 497 1.12 16.91 6.11
C ILE A 497 2.24 15.89 6.38
N CYS A 498 2.38 14.89 5.51
CA CYS A 498 3.43 13.88 5.64
C CYS A 498 4.70 14.29 4.89
N MET A 499 5.83 14.32 5.62
CA MET A 499 7.13 14.71 5.06
C MET A 499 7.78 13.52 4.36
N ILE A 500 7.94 13.61 3.03
CA ILE A 500 8.57 12.55 2.19
C ILE A 500 9.73 13.11 1.34
N LYS A 501 10.30 14.24 1.76
CA LYS A 501 11.47 14.86 1.12
C LYS A 501 12.72 13.99 1.19
N ALA A 502 13.73 14.31 0.40
CA ALA A 502 15.00 13.57 0.30
C ALA A 502 14.75 12.07 0.00
N ASP A 503 14.00 11.81 -1.08
CA ASP A 503 13.57 10.47 -1.50
C ASP A 503 12.93 9.66 -0.36
N GLY A 504 11.91 10.26 0.31
CA GLY A 504 11.27 9.63 1.46
C GLY A 504 12.25 9.35 2.60
N TYR A 505 13.10 10.31 2.95
CA TYR A 505 14.24 10.15 3.88
C TYR A 505 15.10 8.93 3.50
N GLY A 506 15.36 8.74 2.18
CA GLY A 506 16.18 7.65 1.67
C GLY A 506 15.48 6.29 1.60
N THR A 507 14.19 6.20 1.94
CA THR A 507 13.41 4.95 1.89
C THR A 507 12.57 4.80 0.62
N GLY A 508 12.60 5.78 -0.30
CA GLY A 508 11.85 5.77 -1.56
C GLY A 508 10.54 6.57 -1.49
N ALA A 509 10.54 7.75 -2.10
CA ALA A 509 9.42 8.70 -2.00
C ALA A 509 8.14 8.20 -2.68
N PHE A 510 8.26 7.51 -3.82
CA PHE A 510 7.08 7.12 -4.61
C PHE A 510 6.21 6.07 -3.89
N GLU A 511 6.80 5.00 -3.37
CA GLU A 511 6.06 3.94 -2.68
C GLU A 511 5.39 4.46 -1.39
N LEU A 512 6.09 5.34 -0.67
CA LEU A 512 5.51 6.03 0.48
C LEU A 512 4.36 6.95 0.06
N ALA A 513 4.56 7.81 -0.96
CA ALA A 513 3.53 8.72 -1.45
C ALA A 513 2.27 7.96 -1.90
N ARG A 514 2.44 6.85 -2.64
CA ARG A 514 1.34 5.99 -3.07
C ARG A 514 0.59 5.41 -1.87
N THR A 515 1.32 4.87 -0.89
CA THR A 515 0.72 4.33 0.33
C THR A 515 -0.05 5.40 1.11
N LEU A 516 0.54 6.58 1.29
CA LEU A 516 -0.08 7.70 2.01
C LEU A 516 -1.31 8.24 1.26
N GLN A 517 -1.27 8.30 -0.08
CA GLN A 517 -2.42 8.66 -0.91
C GLN A 517 -3.57 7.65 -0.77
N GLU A 518 -3.28 6.34 -0.79
CA GLU A 518 -4.26 5.29 -0.55
C GLU A 518 -4.92 5.40 0.83
N HIS A 519 -4.17 5.90 1.83
CA HIS A 519 -4.64 6.17 3.19
C HIS A 519 -5.11 7.61 3.41
N ARG A 520 -5.43 8.35 2.30
CA ARG A 520 -6.08 9.65 2.30
C ARG A 520 -5.39 10.69 3.18
N VAL A 521 -4.07 10.80 3.03
CA VAL A 521 -3.32 11.89 3.64
C VAL A 521 -3.62 13.18 2.88
N ASP A 522 -3.85 14.28 3.60
CA ASP A 522 -4.25 15.56 3.02
C ASP A 522 -3.16 16.21 2.19
N TYR A 523 -1.93 16.19 2.71
CA TYR A 523 -0.76 16.80 2.07
C TYR A 523 0.46 15.90 2.16
N LEU A 524 1.25 15.91 1.09
CA LEU A 524 2.64 15.45 1.10
C LEU A 524 3.55 16.70 1.07
N ALA A 525 4.73 16.61 1.66
CA ALA A 525 5.70 17.70 1.58
C ALA A 525 7.07 17.16 1.16
N VAL A 526 7.61 17.78 0.11
CA VAL A 526 8.93 17.49 -0.45
C VAL A 526 9.85 18.72 -0.36
N ALA A 527 11.14 18.54 -0.58
CA ALA A 527 12.08 19.65 -0.45
C ALA A 527 12.06 20.58 -1.67
N VAL A 528 12.13 20.02 -2.88
CA VAL A 528 12.33 20.76 -4.13
C VAL A 528 11.27 20.37 -5.19
N ALA A 529 11.11 21.23 -6.20
CA ALA A 529 10.10 21.03 -7.25
C ALA A 529 10.32 19.74 -8.06
N ASP A 530 11.58 19.32 -8.27
CA ASP A 530 11.90 18.09 -9.00
C ASP A 530 11.35 16.83 -8.33
N GLU A 531 11.45 16.73 -6.99
CA GLU A 531 10.83 15.64 -6.22
C GLU A 531 9.30 15.62 -6.41
N GLY A 532 8.67 16.81 -6.37
CA GLY A 532 7.23 16.96 -6.57
C GLY A 532 6.79 16.59 -7.99
N ARG A 533 7.54 17.02 -9.01
CA ARG A 533 7.31 16.68 -10.41
C ARG A 533 7.39 15.17 -10.62
N GLU A 534 8.45 14.53 -10.14
CA GLU A 534 8.62 13.07 -10.27
C GLU A 534 7.42 12.30 -9.67
N LEU A 535 6.91 12.72 -8.52
CA LEU A 535 5.72 12.13 -7.92
C LEU A 535 4.47 12.35 -8.78
N ARG A 536 4.29 13.56 -9.36
CA ARG A 536 3.18 13.84 -10.28
C ARG A 536 3.25 12.99 -11.54
N ASP A 537 4.43 12.89 -12.15
CA ASP A 537 4.65 12.08 -13.36
C ASP A 537 4.34 10.59 -13.12
N LYS A 538 4.55 10.11 -11.89
CA LYS A 538 4.19 8.76 -11.44
C LYS A 538 2.73 8.62 -10.95
N GLY A 539 1.89 9.65 -11.10
CA GLY A 539 0.44 9.58 -10.82
C GLY A 539 0.02 9.92 -9.39
N ILE A 540 0.88 10.50 -8.57
CA ILE A 540 0.48 11.02 -7.25
C ILE A 540 -0.34 12.29 -7.41
N ARG A 541 -1.52 12.36 -6.77
CA ARG A 541 -2.50 13.46 -6.88
C ARG A 541 -2.76 14.21 -5.59
N THR A 542 -2.43 13.62 -4.44
CA THR A 542 -2.45 14.29 -3.14
C THR A 542 -1.78 15.65 -3.25
N HIS A 543 -2.26 16.67 -2.54
CA HIS A 543 -1.59 17.98 -2.50
C HIS A 543 -0.13 17.83 -2.15
N ILE A 544 0.76 18.52 -2.87
CA ILE A 544 2.22 18.48 -2.65
C ILE A 544 2.73 19.88 -2.33
N MET A 545 3.25 20.04 -1.13
CA MET A 545 3.92 21.25 -0.66
C MET A 545 5.41 21.18 -0.97
N ILE A 546 5.96 22.24 -1.55
CA ILE A 546 7.39 22.41 -1.82
C ILE A 546 8.00 23.29 -0.75
N MET A 547 8.95 22.73 0.02
CA MET A 547 9.50 23.41 1.21
C MET A 547 10.65 24.38 0.91
N ASN A 548 11.35 24.23 -0.21
CA ASN A 548 12.43 25.11 -0.64
C ASN A 548 12.24 25.44 -2.14
N PRO A 549 11.18 26.19 -2.50
CA PRO A 549 10.97 26.56 -3.90
C PRO A 549 11.93 27.64 -4.33
N GLU A 550 12.33 27.58 -5.60
CA GLU A 550 13.08 28.61 -6.29
C GLU A 550 12.20 29.29 -7.34
N LEU A 551 12.39 30.57 -7.61
CA LEU A 551 11.63 31.29 -8.62
C LEU A 551 11.89 30.78 -10.04
N SER A 552 13.06 30.21 -10.28
CA SER A 552 13.48 29.58 -11.56
C SER A 552 12.58 28.43 -12.00
N VAL A 553 11.91 27.75 -11.06
CA VAL A 553 11.03 26.59 -11.32
C VAL A 553 9.53 26.93 -11.26
N ALA A 554 9.16 28.23 -11.30
CA ALA A 554 7.77 28.68 -11.19
C ALA A 554 6.84 27.99 -12.20
N ASP A 555 7.28 27.80 -13.45
CA ASP A 555 6.51 27.15 -14.51
C ASP A 555 6.24 25.67 -14.18
N THR A 556 7.19 24.98 -13.54
CA THR A 556 7.03 23.60 -13.05
C THR A 556 6.04 23.57 -11.88
N LEU A 557 6.10 24.52 -10.96
CA LEU A 557 5.15 24.62 -9.85
C LEU A 557 3.72 24.74 -10.39
N PHE A 558 3.49 25.60 -11.36
CA PHE A 558 2.16 25.84 -11.92
C PHE A 558 1.66 24.66 -12.75
N SER A 559 2.47 24.14 -13.68
CA SER A 559 2.06 23.06 -14.60
C SER A 559 1.77 21.74 -13.86
N HIS A 560 2.49 21.46 -12.76
CA HIS A 560 2.32 20.23 -11.97
C HIS A 560 1.50 20.46 -10.68
N ARG A 561 0.92 21.65 -10.50
CA ARG A 561 0.11 21.99 -9.30
C ARG A 561 0.87 21.66 -8.00
N LEU A 562 2.10 22.15 -7.90
CA LEU A 562 2.95 22.03 -6.71
C LEU A 562 2.85 23.31 -5.89
N GLU A 563 2.49 23.20 -4.62
CA GLU A 563 2.13 24.34 -3.76
C GLU A 563 3.38 24.84 -3.01
N PRO A 564 3.94 25.99 -3.37
CA PRO A 564 5.20 26.47 -2.79
C PRO A 564 5.04 27.04 -1.38
N GLU A 565 6.02 26.76 -0.51
CA GLU A 565 6.33 27.60 0.67
C GLU A 565 6.80 28.98 0.20
N VAL A 566 6.28 30.04 0.79
CA VAL A 566 6.72 31.43 0.50
C VAL A 566 7.23 32.08 1.79
N TYR A 567 8.47 32.47 1.80
CA TYR A 567 9.20 32.91 2.99
C TYR A 567 9.78 34.31 2.88
N SER A 568 9.68 34.98 1.71
CA SER A 568 10.21 36.35 1.51
C SER A 568 9.33 37.12 0.52
N MET A 569 9.38 38.46 0.58
CA MET A 569 8.70 39.34 -0.38
C MET A 569 9.21 39.13 -1.80
N GLU A 570 10.51 38.98 -1.99
CA GLU A 570 11.13 38.72 -3.30
C GLU A 570 10.53 37.49 -3.99
N LEU A 571 10.41 36.39 -3.26
CA LEU A 571 9.78 35.15 -3.78
C LEU A 571 8.29 35.37 -4.05
N LEU A 572 7.58 36.07 -3.15
CA LEU A 572 6.17 36.36 -3.28
C LEU A 572 5.87 37.19 -4.54
N GLU A 573 6.58 38.32 -4.70
CA GLU A 573 6.45 39.23 -5.85
C GLU A 573 6.80 38.53 -7.15
N GLY A 574 7.88 37.73 -7.17
CA GLY A 574 8.28 36.92 -8.33
C GLY A 574 7.25 35.91 -8.74
N LEU A 575 6.66 35.16 -7.80
CA LEU A 575 5.59 34.20 -8.07
C LEU A 575 4.31 34.88 -8.58
N CYS A 576 3.91 36.04 -8.01
CA CYS A 576 2.78 36.83 -8.51
C CYS A 576 3.01 37.27 -9.96
N GLU A 577 4.19 37.76 -10.28
CA GLU A 577 4.54 38.20 -11.65
C GLU A 577 4.47 37.02 -12.64
N ARG A 578 5.06 35.88 -12.29
CA ARG A 578 5.03 34.66 -13.12
C ARG A 578 3.61 34.12 -13.28
N ALA A 579 2.80 34.09 -12.21
CA ALA A 579 1.41 33.68 -12.27
C ALA A 579 0.56 34.57 -13.17
N ARG A 580 0.77 35.91 -13.11
CA ARG A 580 0.11 36.90 -13.96
C ARG A 580 0.45 36.71 -15.43
N ILE A 581 1.72 36.48 -15.76
CA ILE A 581 2.17 36.19 -17.14
C ILE A 581 1.53 34.89 -17.66
N ALA A 582 1.40 33.89 -16.80
CA ALA A 582 0.76 32.61 -17.14
C ALA A 582 -0.77 32.66 -17.13
N GLY A 583 -1.41 33.80 -16.80
CA GLY A 583 -2.88 33.93 -16.69
C GLY A 583 -3.50 33.13 -15.55
N ILE A 584 -2.73 32.83 -14.51
CA ILE A 584 -3.13 32.03 -13.36
C ILE A 584 -3.78 32.92 -12.30
N THR A 585 -4.85 32.45 -11.70
CA THR A 585 -5.52 33.12 -10.57
C THR A 585 -5.72 32.17 -9.40
N ALA A 586 -5.64 32.69 -8.19
CA ALA A 586 -5.86 31.98 -6.93
C ALA A 586 -4.99 30.71 -6.76
N PHE A 587 -3.75 30.73 -7.28
CA PHE A 587 -2.81 29.62 -7.09
C PHE A 587 -2.46 29.44 -5.61
N PRO A 588 -2.57 28.21 -5.07
CA PRO A 588 -2.36 27.97 -3.65
C PRO A 588 -0.90 28.10 -3.25
N ILE A 589 -0.64 28.86 -2.17
CA ILE A 589 0.68 29.04 -1.55
C ILE A 589 0.60 28.83 -0.03
N HIS A 590 1.75 28.58 0.58
CA HIS A 590 1.90 28.39 2.02
C HIS A 590 2.89 29.39 2.60
N LEU A 591 2.40 30.34 3.42
CA LEU A 591 3.26 31.35 4.01
C LEU A 591 4.04 30.81 5.20
N LYS A 592 5.35 31.01 5.18
CA LYS A 592 6.25 30.66 6.29
C LYS A 592 6.47 31.89 7.19
N VAL A 593 6.30 31.67 8.50
CA VAL A 593 6.57 32.68 9.55
C VAL A 593 7.77 32.24 10.38
N ASP A 594 8.71 33.12 10.62
CA ASP A 594 9.77 32.89 11.59
C ASP A 594 9.32 33.32 12.99
N SER A 595 8.93 32.35 13.81
CA SER A 595 8.55 32.58 15.21
C SER A 595 9.67 32.29 16.20
N GLY A 596 10.93 32.09 15.71
CA GLY A 596 12.09 31.84 16.55
C GLY A 596 13.01 30.68 16.13
N MET A 597 12.83 30.12 14.93
CA MET A 597 13.74 29.13 14.35
C MET A 597 14.92 29.79 13.64
N HIS A 598 14.75 31.02 13.11
CA HIS A 598 15.74 31.84 12.42
C HIS A 598 16.41 31.17 11.21
N ARG A 599 15.61 30.48 10.41
CA ARG A 599 16.05 29.79 9.19
C ARG A 599 15.43 30.39 7.93
N LEU A 600 14.13 30.37 7.79
CA LEU A 600 13.33 30.94 6.71
C LEU A 600 12.00 31.43 7.26
N GLY A 601 11.41 32.44 6.66
CA GLY A 601 10.08 32.96 6.99
C GLY A 601 10.02 34.46 7.17
N PHE A 602 8.82 34.99 6.99
CA PHE A 602 8.55 36.40 7.28
C PHE A 602 8.65 36.68 8.78
N ALA A 603 9.18 37.84 9.14
CA ALA A 603 9.08 38.26 10.51
C ALA A 603 7.61 38.52 10.89
N PRO A 604 7.19 38.24 12.14
CA PRO A 604 5.80 38.46 12.58
C PRO A 604 5.27 39.88 12.30
N ALA A 605 6.15 40.90 12.38
CA ALA A 605 5.80 42.27 12.13
C ALA A 605 5.50 42.62 10.65
N ASP A 606 5.98 41.78 9.71
CA ASP A 606 5.80 42.01 8.27
C ASP A 606 4.48 41.47 7.74
N LEU A 607 3.83 40.56 8.46
CA LEU A 607 2.63 39.86 8.00
C LEU A 607 1.44 40.74 7.64
N PRO A 608 1.16 41.87 8.32
CA PRO A 608 0.12 42.81 7.86
C PRO A 608 0.39 43.35 6.46
N ALA A 609 1.66 43.71 6.13
CA ALA A 609 2.05 44.18 4.81
C ALA A 609 1.95 43.07 3.75
N VAL A 610 2.39 41.85 4.07
CA VAL A 610 2.24 40.65 3.21
C VAL A 610 0.75 40.40 2.90
N GLY A 611 -0.11 40.46 3.93
CA GLY A 611 -1.57 40.27 3.77
C GLY A 611 -2.21 41.37 2.90
N ALA A 612 -1.80 42.64 3.06
CA ALA A 612 -2.27 43.73 2.24
C ALA A 612 -1.85 43.56 0.78
N TYR A 613 -0.58 43.20 0.53
CA TYR A 613 -0.08 42.88 -0.80
C TYR A 613 -0.89 41.77 -1.50
N LEU A 614 -1.10 40.65 -0.82
CA LEU A 614 -1.85 39.49 -1.37
C LEU A 614 -3.32 39.81 -1.65
N ARG A 615 -3.94 40.73 -0.92
CA ARG A 615 -5.31 41.17 -1.19
C ARG A 615 -5.41 41.96 -2.51
N GLU A 616 -4.37 42.63 -2.93
CA GLU A 616 -4.28 43.37 -4.20
C GLU A 616 -3.84 42.47 -5.37
N HIS A 617 -3.30 41.29 -5.07
CA HIS A 617 -2.73 40.35 -6.04
C HIS A 617 -3.50 39.00 -6.03
N PRO A 618 -4.62 38.88 -6.79
CA PRO A 618 -5.46 37.71 -6.79
C PRO A 618 -4.85 36.48 -7.52
N GLU A 619 -3.67 36.64 -8.09
CA GLU A 619 -2.92 35.55 -8.75
C GLU A 619 -2.59 34.44 -7.78
N LEU A 620 -2.31 34.77 -6.51
CA LEU A 620 -1.96 33.83 -5.46
C LEU A 620 -3.00 33.82 -4.33
N ARG A 621 -3.20 32.65 -3.72
CA ARG A 621 -4.08 32.50 -2.56
C ARG A 621 -3.37 31.76 -1.44
N VAL A 622 -3.39 32.32 -0.25
CA VAL A 622 -2.81 31.66 0.94
C VAL A 622 -3.70 30.49 1.37
N SER A 623 -3.26 29.27 1.13
CA SER A 623 -3.92 28.06 1.61
C SER A 623 -3.60 27.77 3.06
N SER A 624 -2.35 27.98 3.47
CA SER A 624 -1.97 27.86 4.88
C SER A 624 -0.86 28.84 5.27
N VAL A 625 -0.73 29.04 6.56
CA VAL A 625 0.39 29.76 7.19
C VAL A 625 0.98 28.89 8.28
N PHE A 626 2.30 28.84 8.37
CA PHE A 626 2.98 27.94 9.29
C PHE A 626 4.32 28.48 9.82
N SER A 627 4.75 27.90 10.93
CA SER A 627 6.10 28.05 11.46
C SER A 627 6.71 26.71 11.82
N HIS A 628 7.90 26.68 12.40
CA HIS A 628 8.58 25.46 12.80
C HIS A 628 9.10 25.55 14.22
N LEU A 629 8.74 24.58 15.05
CA LEU A 629 9.24 24.49 16.42
C LEU A 629 10.70 24.04 16.43
N ALA A 630 11.54 24.81 17.08
CA ALA A 630 12.99 24.62 17.07
C ALA A 630 13.49 23.59 18.11
N ALA A 631 12.72 23.41 19.20
CA ALA A 631 13.16 22.65 20.37
C ALA A 631 11.99 21.90 21.05
N ALA A 632 11.03 21.39 20.24
CA ALA A 632 9.88 20.65 20.80
C ALA A 632 10.29 19.28 21.37
N ASP A 633 11.38 18.70 20.91
CA ASP A 633 12.02 17.48 21.39
C ASP A 633 12.78 17.67 22.71
N GLU A 634 13.23 18.87 23.02
CA GLU A 634 14.04 19.17 24.19
C GLU A 634 13.16 19.45 25.43
N PRO A 635 13.24 18.61 26.48
CA PRO A 635 12.42 18.80 27.70
C PRO A 635 12.64 20.17 28.39
N ASP A 636 13.87 20.62 28.43
CA ASP A 636 14.28 21.83 29.13
C ASP A 636 13.92 23.12 28.37
N LYS A 637 13.41 23.01 27.15
CA LYS A 637 13.06 24.15 26.30
C LYS A 637 11.54 24.37 26.13
N ARG A 638 10.73 23.84 27.06
CA ARG A 638 9.28 24.00 27.02
C ARG A 638 8.84 25.45 26.92
N ASP A 639 9.38 26.35 27.78
CA ASP A 639 9.01 27.77 27.79
C ASP A 639 9.36 28.47 26.46
N PHE A 640 10.46 28.06 25.82
CA PHE A 640 10.85 28.60 24.52
C PHE A 640 9.85 28.16 23.45
N THR A 641 9.48 26.89 23.40
CA THR A 641 8.51 26.32 22.47
C THR A 641 7.13 26.98 22.62
N GLU A 642 6.66 27.20 23.84
CA GLU A 642 5.42 27.93 24.12
C GLU A 642 5.46 29.40 23.66
N ARG A 643 6.59 30.09 23.84
CA ARG A 643 6.76 31.46 23.30
C ARG A 643 6.70 31.47 21.79
N GLN A 644 7.35 30.50 21.10
CA GLN A 644 7.24 30.35 19.64
C GLN A 644 5.79 30.20 19.20
N ALA A 645 5.01 29.35 19.89
CA ALA A 645 3.60 29.09 19.58
C ALA A 645 2.76 30.38 19.77
N LYS A 646 2.90 31.07 20.88
CA LYS A 646 2.18 32.33 21.14
C LYS A 646 2.52 33.41 20.12
N THR A 647 3.80 33.59 19.77
CA THR A 647 4.26 34.52 18.73
C THR A 647 3.62 34.17 17.37
N PHE A 648 3.60 32.89 16.99
CA PHE A 648 3.01 32.45 15.75
C PHE A 648 1.50 32.71 15.70
N ILE A 649 0.76 32.38 16.77
CA ILE A 649 -0.70 32.60 16.84
C ILE A 649 -1.03 34.09 16.69
N ALA A 650 -0.38 34.99 17.44
CA ALA A 650 -0.60 36.43 17.35
C ALA A 650 -0.27 36.98 15.95
N ALA A 651 0.81 36.50 15.32
CA ALA A 651 1.19 36.85 13.96
C ALA A 651 0.14 36.43 12.91
N THR A 652 -0.43 35.23 13.06
CA THR A 652 -1.45 34.75 12.13
C THR A 652 -2.80 35.43 12.27
N GLU A 653 -3.12 35.96 13.46
CA GLU A 653 -4.32 36.82 13.67
C GLU A 653 -4.18 38.11 12.91
N ALA A 654 -3.02 38.77 12.98
CA ALA A 654 -2.73 40.01 12.24
C ALA A 654 -2.76 39.78 10.70
N LEU A 655 -2.24 38.62 10.22
CA LEU A 655 -2.32 38.22 8.81
C LEU A 655 -3.77 38.02 8.37
N THR A 656 -4.56 37.31 9.16
CA THR A 656 -5.99 37.06 8.88
C THR A 656 -6.78 38.33 8.72
N ALA A 657 -6.56 39.33 9.61
CA ALA A 657 -7.19 40.62 9.51
C ALA A 657 -6.79 41.37 8.22
N ALA A 658 -5.54 41.27 7.78
CA ALA A 658 -5.04 41.90 6.56
C ALA A 658 -5.53 41.21 5.28
N LEU A 659 -5.62 39.91 5.26
CA LEU A 659 -6.14 39.11 4.13
C LEU A 659 -7.65 39.23 3.95
N GLY A 660 -8.43 39.39 5.04
CA GLY A 660 -9.89 39.35 5.04
C GLY A 660 -10.50 37.93 5.03
N TYR A 661 -9.66 36.89 5.15
CA TYR A 661 -10.08 35.50 5.35
C TYR A 661 -9.01 34.76 6.16
N GLN A 662 -9.38 33.65 6.80
CA GLN A 662 -8.47 32.84 7.64
C GLN A 662 -7.86 31.68 6.83
N PRO A 663 -6.52 31.69 6.57
CA PRO A 663 -5.85 30.51 6.05
C PRO A 663 -5.70 29.43 7.13
N LYS A 664 -5.50 28.18 6.73
CA LYS A 664 -5.18 27.09 7.67
C LYS A 664 -3.85 27.37 8.37
N ARG A 665 -3.76 27.05 9.66
CA ARG A 665 -2.55 27.29 10.47
C ARG A 665 -1.94 25.97 10.90
N HIS A 666 -0.61 25.85 10.82
CA HIS A 666 0.06 24.66 11.34
C HIS A 666 1.44 24.98 11.92
N LEU A 667 1.70 24.39 13.08
CA LEU A 667 2.91 24.63 13.86
C LEU A 667 3.66 23.33 14.18
N LEU A 668 2.92 22.29 14.59
CA LEU A 668 3.50 21.07 15.13
C LEU A 668 4.30 20.29 14.08
N ASN A 669 5.51 19.85 14.47
CA ASN A 669 6.29 18.78 13.88
C ASN A 669 6.04 17.48 14.68
N THR A 670 6.74 16.37 14.38
CA THR A 670 6.58 15.10 15.11
C THR A 670 6.68 15.29 16.63
N ALA A 671 7.73 15.92 17.12
CA ALA A 671 7.91 16.20 18.55
C ALA A 671 6.80 17.08 19.14
N GLY A 672 6.34 18.07 18.34
CA GLY A 672 5.23 18.92 18.73
C GLY A 672 3.92 18.14 18.87
N ILE A 673 3.62 17.20 17.97
CA ILE A 673 2.44 16.30 18.08
C ILE A 673 2.52 15.49 19.39
N GLU A 674 3.69 14.99 19.75
CA GLU A 674 3.86 14.14 20.92
C GLU A 674 3.78 14.93 22.26
N ARG A 675 4.21 16.20 22.29
CA ARG A 675 4.39 16.94 23.55
C ARG A 675 3.53 18.19 23.73
N PHE A 676 3.00 18.76 22.63
CA PHE A 676 2.26 20.02 22.62
C PHE A 676 0.97 19.92 21.82
N PRO A 677 0.14 18.87 21.97
CA PRO A 677 -1.08 18.68 21.20
C PRO A 677 -2.06 19.84 21.34
N GLU A 678 -1.98 20.64 22.40
CA GLU A 678 -2.75 21.86 22.61
C GLU A 678 -2.53 22.93 21.52
N TYR A 679 -1.43 22.86 20.74
CA TYR A 679 -1.12 23.75 19.62
C TYR A 679 -1.35 23.10 18.26
N ALA A 680 -2.22 22.07 18.15
CA ALA A 680 -2.49 21.39 16.90
C ALA A 680 -3.05 22.34 15.81
N LEU A 681 -3.80 23.38 16.18
CA LEU A 681 -4.41 24.40 15.32
C LEU A 681 -5.29 23.76 14.22
N ASP A 682 -4.98 23.98 12.92
CA ASP A 682 -5.80 23.51 11.81
C ASP A 682 -5.17 22.31 11.04
N MET A 683 -3.85 22.07 11.22
CA MET A 683 -3.08 20.98 10.58
C MET A 683 -1.81 20.68 11.40
N ALA A 684 -1.22 19.49 11.17
CA ALA A 684 0.08 19.13 11.75
C ALA A 684 1.01 18.49 10.70
N ARG A 685 2.33 18.54 10.95
CA ARG A 685 3.36 17.97 10.05
C ARG A 685 4.01 16.74 10.67
N LEU A 686 3.82 15.59 10.05
CA LEU A 686 4.42 14.32 10.46
C LEU A 686 5.71 14.08 9.69
N GLY A 687 6.83 14.05 10.39
CA GLY A 687 8.17 13.78 9.86
C GLY A 687 8.67 12.39 10.28
N ILE A 688 9.71 12.36 11.12
CA ILE A 688 10.44 11.14 11.49
C ILE A 688 9.56 10.07 12.16
N GLY A 689 8.47 10.47 12.81
CA GLY A 689 7.52 9.54 13.39
C GLY A 689 6.88 8.61 12.38
N LEU A 690 6.68 9.07 11.13
CA LEU A 690 6.20 8.24 10.03
C LEU A 690 7.17 7.09 9.74
N TYR A 691 8.47 7.30 9.97
CA TYR A 691 9.55 6.35 9.72
C TYR A 691 9.85 5.43 10.92
N GLY A 692 8.99 5.47 11.95
CA GLY A 692 9.09 4.60 13.12
C GLY A 692 10.10 5.04 14.18
N VAL A 693 10.42 6.33 14.20
CA VAL A 693 11.26 6.90 15.25
C VAL A 693 10.48 7.98 16.01
N SER A 694 10.14 7.71 17.27
CA SER A 694 9.57 8.74 18.14
C SER A 694 10.58 9.83 18.41
N ALA A 695 10.17 11.10 18.29
CA ALA A 695 11.04 12.22 18.54
C ALA A 695 11.29 12.45 20.05
N THR A 696 10.49 11.85 20.92
CA THR A 696 10.55 12.03 22.38
C THR A 696 10.71 10.72 23.16
N GLY A 697 10.88 9.59 22.46
CA GLY A 697 10.97 8.26 23.06
C GLY A 697 9.59 7.67 23.46
N ARG A 698 8.49 8.24 22.97
CA ARG A 698 7.14 7.74 23.24
C ARG A 698 6.94 6.38 22.55
N PRO A 699 6.38 5.36 23.24
CA PRO A 699 6.08 4.07 22.62
C PRO A 699 4.90 4.18 21.64
N GLY A 700 4.77 3.19 20.75
CA GLY A 700 3.63 3.04 19.84
C GLY A 700 3.94 3.28 18.37
N VAL A 701 5.19 3.57 18.01
CA VAL A 701 5.66 3.58 16.62
C VAL A 701 6.42 2.29 16.29
N GLU A 702 6.33 1.85 15.06
CA GLU A 702 7.00 0.66 14.53
C GLU A 702 8.10 1.05 13.55
N PRO A 703 9.34 0.52 13.70
CA PRO A 703 10.40 0.78 12.74
C PRO A 703 10.01 0.30 11.33
N ILE A 704 10.08 1.19 10.34
CA ILE A 704 9.72 0.84 8.95
C ILE A 704 10.88 0.26 8.15
N ALA A 705 12.13 0.46 8.59
CA ALA A 705 13.32 0.18 7.81
C ALA A 705 14.23 -0.84 8.49
N ARG A 706 14.72 -1.82 7.71
CA ARG A 706 15.66 -2.85 8.14
C ARG A 706 16.79 -2.97 7.11
N LEU A 707 18.01 -2.66 7.51
CA LEU A 707 19.19 -2.74 6.65
C LEU A 707 19.98 -4.02 6.96
N THR A 708 20.09 -4.89 5.96
CA THR A 708 20.83 -6.16 6.05
C THR A 708 21.88 -6.27 4.97
N THR A 709 22.89 -7.09 5.24
CA THR A 709 23.93 -7.50 4.31
C THR A 709 24.31 -8.95 4.55
N VAL A 710 25.38 -9.46 3.93
CA VAL A 710 25.83 -10.85 4.09
C VAL A 710 27.32 -10.93 4.38
N LEU A 711 27.77 -12.08 4.88
CA LEU A 711 29.20 -12.38 5.00
C LEU A 711 29.78 -12.75 3.63
N LEU A 712 30.79 -12.00 3.14
CA LEU A 712 31.46 -12.27 1.88
C LEU A 712 32.59 -13.29 2.02
N GLN A 713 33.37 -13.15 3.07
CA GLN A 713 34.53 -13.96 3.33
C GLN A 713 34.83 -14.06 4.82
N ILE A 714 35.28 -15.20 5.28
CA ILE A 714 35.74 -15.42 6.66
C ILE A 714 37.24 -15.82 6.62
N ARG A 715 38.03 -15.25 7.53
CA ARG A 715 39.45 -15.57 7.71
C ARG A 715 39.73 -15.87 9.17
N GLU A 716 40.55 -16.86 9.41
CA GLU A 716 41.12 -17.15 10.72
C GLU A 716 42.49 -16.49 10.81
N LEU A 717 42.71 -15.67 11.81
CA LEU A 717 43.93 -14.90 12.03
C LEU A 717 44.51 -15.19 13.42
N PRO A 718 45.83 -15.31 13.56
CA PRO A 718 46.48 -15.42 14.88
C PRO A 718 46.33 -14.10 15.66
N ALA A 719 46.69 -14.13 16.96
CA ALA A 719 46.78 -12.92 17.76
C ALA A 719 47.93 -12.02 17.26
N GLY A 720 47.71 -10.71 17.30
CA GLY A 720 48.70 -9.72 16.91
C GLY A 720 48.64 -9.31 15.42
N GLU A 721 47.75 -9.90 14.63
CA GLU A 721 47.60 -9.56 13.20
C GLU A 721 46.90 -8.21 13.04
N ALA A 722 47.42 -7.45 12.06
CA ALA A 722 46.89 -6.12 11.70
C ALA A 722 45.79 -6.21 10.63
N ILE A 723 44.69 -5.48 10.82
CA ILE A 723 43.51 -5.50 9.96
C ILE A 723 43.21 -4.11 9.39
N GLY A 724 42.99 -4.07 8.07
CA GLY A 724 42.51 -2.92 7.33
C GLY A 724 43.52 -1.78 7.16
N TYR A 725 43.04 -0.68 6.57
CA TYR A 725 43.85 0.48 6.25
C TYR A 725 44.50 1.11 7.47
N GLY A 726 45.84 1.37 7.38
CA GLY A 726 46.63 1.96 8.43
C GLY A 726 46.86 1.05 9.61
N CYS A 727 46.64 -0.28 9.45
CA CYS A 727 46.82 -1.28 10.51
C CYS A 727 46.15 -0.92 11.84
N ARG A 728 44.95 -0.34 11.75
CA ARG A 728 44.21 0.21 12.91
C ARG A 728 43.39 -0.81 13.68
N GLY A 729 43.14 -2.00 13.12
CA GLY A 729 42.62 -3.17 13.81
C GLY A 729 43.75 -4.09 14.15
N ILE A 730 43.76 -4.63 15.37
CA ILE A 730 44.77 -5.66 15.81
C ILE A 730 43.99 -6.73 16.55
N THR A 731 44.21 -7.99 16.15
CA THR A 731 43.64 -9.14 16.85
C THR A 731 44.29 -9.32 18.22
N SER A 732 43.54 -9.34 19.28
CA SER A 732 44.03 -9.57 20.66
C SER A 732 44.16 -11.06 21.02
N ARG A 733 43.50 -11.93 20.26
CA ARG A 733 43.47 -13.40 20.40
C ARG A 733 43.37 -14.02 19.02
N PRO A 734 43.55 -15.32 18.86
CA PRO A 734 43.17 -16.00 17.62
C PRO A 734 41.73 -15.67 17.30
N SER A 735 41.51 -15.09 16.13
CA SER A 735 40.23 -14.46 15.78
C SER A 735 39.73 -14.91 14.43
N ARG A 736 38.38 -14.98 14.29
CA ARG A 736 37.68 -15.15 13.03
C ARG A 736 37.15 -13.78 12.58
N ILE A 737 37.67 -13.31 11.45
CA ILE A 737 37.31 -12.01 10.90
C ILE A 737 36.51 -12.22 9.62
N ALA A 738 35.33 -11.58 9.55
CA ALA A 738 34.51 -11.62 8.36
C ALA A 738 34.49 -10.25 7.65
N VAL A 739 34.27 -10.28 6.34
CA VAL A 739 34.09 -9.10 5.49
C VAL A 739 32.64 -9.01 5.10
N ILE A 740 32.04 -7.84 5.24
CA ILE A 740 30.69 -7.50 4.81
C ILE A 740 30.72 -6.41 3.71
N PRO A 741 29.87 -6.49 2.65
CA PRO A 741 29.87 -5.56 1.51
C PRO A 741 29.06 -4.28 1.81
N ILE A 742 29.46 -3.56 2.81
CA ILE A 742 28.92 -2.23 3.13
C ILE A 742 30.04 -1.33 3.62
N GLY A 743 30.12 -0.14 3.06
CA GLY A 743 31.13 0.84 3.41
C GLY A 743 30.61 2.27 3.42
N TYR A 744 31.53 3.27 3.49
CA TYR A 744 31.09 4.65 3.60
C TYR A 744 30.47 5.19 2.29
N ALA A 745 30.67 4.56 1.14
CA ALA A 745 29.99 4.91 -0.10
C ALA A 745 28.52 4.43 -0.11
N ASP A 746 28.16 3.52 0.81
CA ASP A 746 26.80 3.04 1.03
C ASP A 746 26.06 3.84 2.10
N GLY A 747 26.77 4.72 2.83
CA GLY A 747 26.24 5.43 3.99
C GLY A 747 26.67 4.84 5.34
N PHE A 748 27.45 3.74 5.35
CA PHE A 748 28.01 3.16 6.58
C PHE A 748 29.22 3.96 7.03
N SER A 749 29.02 4.93 7.91
CA SER A 749 29.98 5.96 8.27
C SER A 749 31.32 5.41 8.72
N ARG A 750 32.38 6.10 8.37
CA ARG A 750 33.74 5.80 8.87
C ARG A 750 33.92 5.99 10.38
N ARG A 751 33.01 6.71 11.04
CA ARG A 751 32.94 6.82 12.50
C ARG A 751 32.67 5.48 13.19
N LEU A 752 32.04 4.53 12.48
CA LEU A 752 31.75 3.18 12.96
C LEU A 752 32.96 2.24 12.98
N SER A 753 34.16 2.74 12.71
CA SER A 753 35.41 1.97 12.69
C SER A 753 35.86 1.51 14.09
N ARG A 754 36.69 0.46 14.15
CA ARG A 754 37.47 0.07 15.32
C ARG A 754 36.62 -0.26 16.56
N GLY A 755 35.52 -0.99 16.39
CA GLY A 755 34.63 -1.41 17.46
C GLY A 755 33.63 -0.35 17.92
N ALA A 756 33.59 0.83 17.24
CA ALA A 756 32.62 1.87 17.62
C ALA A 756 31.16 1.43 17.35
N TYR A 757 30.97 0.41 16.53
CA TYR A 757 29.67 -0.19 16.28
C TYR A 757 29.77 -1.72 16.20
N SER A 758 28.68 -2.39 16.55
CA SER A 758 28.55 -3.84 16.41
C SER A 758 27.31 -4.15 15.57
N VAL A 759 27.44 -4.98 14.56
CA VAL A 759 26.36 -5.55 13.78
C VAL A 759 25.80 -6.80 14.47
N LEU A 760 24.62 -7.29 14.08
CA LEU A 760 24.03 -8.49 14.65
C LEU A 760 24.15 -9.66 13.66
N LEU A 761 24.73 -10.79 14.12
CA LEU A 761 24.87 -12.03 13.37
C LEU A 761 24.43 -13.20 14.26
N HIS A 762 23.44 -14.00 13.82
CA HIS A 762 22.86 -15.10 14.62
C HIS A 762 22.50 -14.71 16.06
N GLY A 763 21.93 -13.49 16.24
CA GLY A 763 21.54 -12.98 17.57
C GLY A 763 22.72 -12.51 18.43
N ARG A 764 23.96 -12.46 17.91
CA ARG A 764 25.16 -12.00 18.64
C ARG A 764 25.73 -10.73 18.02
N LEU A 765 26.20 -9.84 18.89
CA LEU A 765 26.84 -8.58 18.48
C LEU A 765 28.28 -8.83 18.04
N CYS A 766 28.59 -8.46 16.79
CA CYS A 766 29.89 -8.58 16.16
C CYS A 766 30.48 -7.18 15.91
N PRO A 767 31.53 -6.77 16.65
CA PRO A 767 32.09 -5.42 16.51
C PRO A 767 32.83 -5.24 15.19
N THR A 768 32.82 -4.04 14.64
CA THR A 768 33.68 -3.62 13.54
C THR A 768 35.14 -3.67 13.97
N ILE A 769 36.03 -4.12 13.10
CA ILE A 769 37.48 -4.16 13.36
C ILE A 769 38.24 -3.49 12.23
N GLY A 770 39.28 -2.71 12.57
CA GLY A 770 39.94 -1.85 11.59
C GLY A 770 39.10 -0.67 11.15
N ASN A 771 39.50 0.01 10.08
CA ASN A 771 38.76 1.12 9.51
C ASN A 771 37.72 0.63 8.51
N VAL A 772 36.52 1.21 8.53
CA VAL A 772 35.50 1.04 7.47
C VAL A 772 36.09 1.53 6.15
N CYS A 773 36.00 0.69 5.11
CA CYS A 773 36.46 0.98 3.77
C CYS A 773 35.35 1.64 2.92
N MET A 774 35.65 1.92 1.64
CA MET A 774 34.66 2.54 0.73
C MET A 774 33.45 1.63 0.53
N ASP A 775 33.69 0.36 0.20
CA ASP A 775 32.69 -0.60 -0.24
C ASP A 775 32.60 -1.85 0.66
N ALA A 776 33.34 -1.89 1.75
CA ALA A 776 33.38 -3.05 2.64
C ALA A 776 33.76 -2.66 4.08
N CYS A 777 33.41 -3.53 5.03
CA CYS A 777 33.80 -3.43 6.42
C CYS A 777 34.20 -4.81 6.96
N MET A 778 35.15 -4.85 7.90
CA MET A 778 35.51 -6.04 8.61
C MET A 778 34.86 -6.07 10.00
N ILE A 779 34.38 -7.24 10.40
CA ILE A 779 33.77 -7.50 11.69
C ILE A 779 34.43 -8.70 12.37
N ASP A 780 34.52 -8.65 13.70
CA ASP A 780 35.02 -9.77 14.51
C ASP A 780 33.86 -10.72 14.84
N ILE A 781 33.92 -11.93 14.28
CA ILE A 781 32.90 -12.98 14.44
C ILE A 781 33.48 -14.17 15.26
N THR A 782 34.55 -13.95 16.04
CA THR A 782 35.25 -15.01 16.79
C THR A 782 34.28 -15.76 17.71
N ASP A 783 33.32 -15.04 18.29
CA ASP A 783 32.34 -15.60 19.23
C ASP A 783 31.09 -16.18 18.55
N VAL A 784 31.11 -16.29 17.19
CA VAL A 784 30.05 -16.91 16.37
C VAL A 784 30.64 -18.02 15.51
N PRO A 785 31.03 -19.16 16.10
CA PRO A 785 31.76 -20.23 15.42
C PRO A 785 30.97 -20.92 14.31
N GLU A 786 29.63 -20.89 14.37
CA GLU A 786 28.68 -21.42 13.38
C GLU A 786 28.55 -20.58 12.11
N ALA A 787 29.05 -19.33 12.13
CA ALA A 787 28.90 -18.39 11.01
C ALA A 787 29.58 -18.90 9.72
N ARG A 788 28.87 -18.71 8.59
CA ARG A 788 29.30 -19.13 7.24
C ARG A 788 29.19 -17.97 6.25
N VAL A 789 29.96 -18.05 5.19
CA VAL A 789 29.81 -17.14 4.05
C VAL A 789 28.38 -17.22 3.51
N GLY A 790 27.78 -16.06 3.26
CA GLY A 790 26.39 -15.93 2.83
C GLY A 790 25.38 -15.72 3.97
N ASP A 791 25.77 -15.88 5.24
CA ASP A 791 24.89 -15.62 6.37
C ASP A 791 24.49 -14.14 6.44
N GLU A 792 23.24 -13.88 6.78
CA GLU A 792 22.69 -12.53 6.88
C GLU A 792 23.25 -11.82 8.12
N VAL A 793 23.59 -10.56 7.92
CA VAL A 793 24.08 -9.64 8.95
C VAL A 793 23.11 -8.46 9.05
N LEU A 794 22.54 -8.23 10.22
CA LEU A 794 21.69 -7.07 10.48
C LEU A 794 22.57 -5.87 10.88
N ILE A 795 22.46 -4.81 10.08
CA ILE A 795 23.13 -3.53 10.35
C ILE A 795 22.27 -2.70 11.33
N PHE A 796 21.02 -2.43 10.97
CA PHE A 796 20.00 -1.85 11.86
C PHE A 796 18.60 -2.31 11.44
N GLY A 797 17.64 -2.27 12.36
CA GLY A 797 16.21 -2.56 12.14
C GLY A 797 15.61 -3.33 13.32
N GLY A 798 14.30 -3.18 13.50
CA GLY A 798 13.56 -3.81 14.59
C GLY A 798 14.01 -3.36 15.99
N GLU A 799 13.52 -4.08 16.98
CA GLU A 799 13.90 -3.86 18.39
C GLU A 799 15.32 -4.37 18.70
N GLU A 800 15.80 -5.34 17.93
CA GLU A 800 17.09 -6.00 18.14
C GLU A 800 18.27 -5.06 17.88
N ARG A 801 18.15 -4.19 16.89
CA ARG A 801 19.18 -3.23 16.52
C ARG A 801 18.58 -1.90 16.03
N PRO A 802 18.00 -1.09 16.95
CA PRO A 802 17.35 0.17 16.57
C PRO A 802 18.30 1.13 15.84
N ILE A 803 17.77 1.86 14.86
CA ILE A 803 18.56 2.86 14.10
C ILE A 803 19.13 3.97 15.01
N THR A 804 18.52 4.24 16.14
CA THR A 804 19.00 5.20 17.15
C THR A 804 20.39 4.82 17.68
N VAL A 805 20.65 3.52 17.90
CA VAL A 805 21.96 3.02 18.33
C VAL A 805 23.06 3.28 17.28
N LEU A 806 22.72 3.16 15.99
CA LEU A 806 23.64 3.49 14.91
C LEU A 806 23.89 5.01 14.83
N ALA A 807 22.82 5.80 15.00
CA ALA A 807 22.91 7.25 15.00
C ALA A 807 23.81 7.76 16.17
N GLU A 808 23.60 7.23 17.38
CA GLU A 808 24.43 7.53 18.56
C GLU A 808 25.91 7.18 18.32
N ALA A 809 26.19 6.01 17.74
CA ALA A 809 27.56 5.62 17.41
C ALA A 809 28.23 6.53 16.35
N CYS A 810 27.42 7.22 15.55
CA CYS A 810 27.87 8.21 14.58
C CYS A 810 27.88 9.66 15.14
N ASP A 811 27.45 9.89 16.37
CA ASP A 811 27.26 11.23 16.98
C ASP A 811 26.32 12.08 16.10
N THR A 812 25.16 11.51 15.74
CA THR A 812 24.14 12.13 14.88
C THR A 812 22.73 11.64 15.21
N ILE A 813 21.78 11.95 14.33
CA ILE A 813 20.35 11.64 14.47
C ILE A 813 19.87 10.63 13.40
N PRO A 814 18.81 9.85 13.65
CA PRO A 814 18.26 8.89 12.69
C PRO A 814 17.94 9.46 11.30
N TYR A 815 17.56 10.73 11.21
CA TYR A 815 17.32 11.42 9.93
C TYR A 815 18.55 11.38 9.01
N GLU A 816 19.74 11.66 9.55
CA GLU A 816 20.97 11.67 8.75
C GLU A 816 21.35 10.25 8.32
N ILE A 817 21.18 9.27 9.22
CA ILE A 817 21.47 7.86 8.87
C ILE A 817 20.61 7.43 7.68
N LEU A 818 19.30 7.65 7.71
CA LEU A 818 18.39 7.27 6.63
C LEU A 818 18.70 8.01 5.32
N THR A 819 18.86 9.33 5.37
CA THR A 819 19.04 10.17 4.18
C THR A 819 20.41 10.04 3.53
N THR A 820 21.41 9.50 4.24
CA THR A 820 22.75 9.24 3.70
C THR A 820 22.90 7.85 3.07
N LEU A 821 21.90 6.97 3.18
CA LEU A 821 21.93 5.68 2.51
C LEU A 821 21.96 5.87 0.98
N SER A 822 23.00 5.31 0.36
CA SER A 822 23.22 5.43 -1.08
C SER A 822 22.10 4.80 -1.89
N THR A 823 21.81 5.38 -3.06
CA THR A 823 20.83 4.83 -4.03
C THR A 823 21.24 3.48 -4.60
N ARG A 824 22.51 3.08 -4.48
CA ARG A 824 22.98 1.75 -4.89
C ARG A 824 22.56 0.61 -3.94
N ILE A 825 22.11 0.92 -2.70
CA ILE A 825 21.45 -0.06 -1.84
C ILE A 825 20.05 -0.33 -2.40
N GLN A 826 19.74 -1.60 -2.64
CA GLN A 826 18.43 -1.99 -3.14
C GLN A 826 17.35 -1.75 -2.06
N ARG A 827 16.26 -1.00 -2.40
CA ARG A 827 15.08 -0.85 -1.56
C ARG A 827 14.08 -1.94 -1.94
N ARG A 828 13.58 -2.66 -0.93
CA ARG A 828 12.52 -3.66 -1.10
C ARG A 828 11.34 -3.26 -0.23
N TYR A 829 10.17 -3.18 -0.84
CA TYR A 829 8.94 -2.79 -0.16
C TYR A 829 8.06 -4.02 0.04
N TRP A 830 7.47 -4.12 1.21
CA TRP A 830 6.52 -5.18 1.51
C TRP A 830 5.34 -4.62 2.33
N ARG A 831 4.20 -5.30 2.21
CA ARG A 831 2.99 -5.02 2.99
C ARG A 831 2.49 -6.34 3.54
N GLU A 832 2.26 -6.44 4.83
CA GLU A 832 1.57 -7.59 5.43
C GLU A 832 0.08 -7.62 5.10
#